data_f94fa56322b805aa57e08ed08cb1cc17
#
_entry.id   f94fa56322b805aa57e08ed08cb1cc17
#
_cell.length_a   1.000
_cell.length_b   1.000
_cell.length_c   1.000
_cell.angle_alpha   90.00
_cell.angle_beta   90.00
_cell.angle_gamma   90.00
#
_symmetry.space_group_name_H-M   'P 1'
#
loop_
_entity.id
_entity.type
_entity.pdbx_description
1 polymer ?
#
loop_
_entity_poly.entity_id
_entity_poly.type
_entity_poly.pdbx_seq_one_letter_code
_entity_poly.pdbx_strand_id
1 'polypeptide(L)'
;MKKLNTPVVHHLALSAVMLAALTACGGGDSGGGASFGGAGMGALSSLTAGAEDPAKAPEDGAPSSQESSLAAIDRSVKPMELPDTVWPVNYKLWFRPDAALKTFVGRGDVEIEVLKPVDAIVVAAHNLKFANGRTTLRKLSNPSEVIALVPTPQTLGDFVQLRRNDGQIAKGKYLLHMEWDGKIQFSDAEYCPPEEMARNPFCSAATGVFKVGLSTPEGVSSDAIVTQGETNYARQWFPGWDEPAFRHSFEISAEVPGDWQTVSNAAQKSAVKLPDGYQQVSFEKTPSMPMYLAFFGGGKFDVLSDTFKSPLDGSEMPLRWFTPPGRSTWATFAMEWTKVAMDYYYNYTGIALPFKKFDTVAANDSYDNKPNTGFGGMENWGSIFEFADRVLTKPGDTPTLYSVTVVTHEIAHQWFGDLVTLDWWDNVWLNESFARWFDRRTTIKFHPDYYSFSDYVLDKHTVIVADLKDTAVPVQRNLNDAGSFGFISPSIFVYNKGSHVLETVQNYIGEEAMQKGLQIYLKDYAFGNATPSRLWTSLEKASGGKKVADIGDSFIRQTGVPLLTVDAQCAGDRTYVSISQEPFPNQNAYPASTWTIPVTLAYGDAMEQRKTFVMATSTTQLELPGCTAVLAGPTGQDYYVSNYSTQSWSDLLAKAQNFADNKPLLLNIERDAFRLLSAGRVTQGQYDQIKGVLNLPTTLLAKTEASQQKMMAQDAGGKEDYPHALRYQGSLKLRENQKR
;
A
#
# COMPACT_ATOMS: atom_id res chain seq x y z
N MET A 1 -26.15 -16.27 51.27
CA MET A 1 -25.77 -17.66 51.60
C MET A 1 -25.46 -18.43 50.35
N LYS A 2 -24.36 -19.10 50.37
CA LYS A 2 -23.71 -20.05 49.48
C LYS A 2 -22.74 -19.45 48.45
N LYS A 3 -21.48 -19.56 48.85
CA LYS A 3 -20.26 -19.52 48.06
C LYS A 3 -20.22 -20.67 47.06
N LEU A 4 -19.67 -20.45 45.91
CA LEU A 4 -18.95 -21.49 45.17
C LEU A 4 -17.67 -20.91 44.61
N ASN A 5 -16.57 -21.54 44.98
CA ASN A 5 -15.19 -21.30 44.58
C ASN A 5 -14.97 -21.72 43.13
N THR A 6 -14.17 -21.00 42.43
CA THR A 6 -13.41 -21.48 41.26
C THR A 6 -11.92 -21.16 41.42
N PRO A 7 -11.03 -22.05 41.03
CA PRO A 7 -9.61 -21.95 41.35
C PRO A 7 -8.88 -21.10 40.30
N VAL A 8 -8.02 -20.25 40.85
CA VAL A 8 -6.92 -19.58 40.13
C VAL A 8 -5.77 -20.61 40.02
N VAL A 9 -5.41 -21.01 38.82
CA VAL A 9 -4.10 -21.64 38.58
C VAL A 9 -3.62 -21.35 37.14
N HIS A 10 -2.40 -20.82 37.06
CA HIS A 10 -1.42 -20.83 35.98
C HIS A 10 -1.55 -19.87 34.78
N HIS A 11 -0.95 -18.69 34.95
CA HIS A 11 -0.19 -18.04 33.90
C HIS A 11 1.07 -17.41 34.53
N LEU A 12 2.09 -18.21 34.68
CA LEU A 12 3.45 -17.78 35.01
C LEU A 12 4.42 -18.84 34.45
N ALA A 13 4.64 -18.82 33.14
CA ALA A 13 5.75 -19.56 32.49
C ALA A 13 5.87 -19.25 30.99
N LEU A 14 6.06 -17.98 30.59
CA LEU A 14 6.43 -17.68 29.19
C LEU A 14 7.42 -16.52 29.05
N SER A 15 7.99 -16.04 30.16
CA SER A 15 8.99 -14.95 30.10
C SER A 15 10.44 -15.39 30.25
N ALA A 16 10.74 -16.68 30.17
CA ALA A 16 12.08 -17.19 30.45
C ALA A 16 12.79 -17.92 29.29
N VAL A 17 12.23 -17.93 28.09
CA VAL A 17 12.81 -18.67 26.95
C VAL A 17 13.47 -17.79 25.89
N MET A 18 13.31 -16.48 25.93
CA MET A 18 13.93 -15.57 24.94
C MET A 18 15.30 -15.00 25.34
N LEU A 19 15.88 -15.36 26.49
CA LEU A 19 17.19 -14.84 26.90
C LEU A 19 18.32 -15.89 26.89
N ALA A 20 18.11 -17.08 26.30
CA ALA A 20 19.14 -18.17 26.33
C ALA A 20 19.69 -18.52 24.94
N ALA A 21 19.49 -17.73 23.90
CA ALA A 21 19.96 -18.04 22.54
C ALA A 21 21.14 -17.17 22.04
N LEU A 22 21.79 -16.39 22.91
CA LEU A 22 22.90 -15.48 22.52
C LEU A 22 24.24 -15.71 23.24
N THR A 23 24.49 -16.90 23.83
CA THR A 23 25.80 -17.24 24.32
C THR A 23 26.07 -18.73 24.17
N ALA A 24 26.53 -19.17 23.00
CA ALA A 24 27.39 -20.36 22.87
C ALA A 24 28.01 -20.42 21.47
N CYS A 25 29.11 -19.74 21.25
CA CYS A 25 30.13 -20.11 20.28
C CYS A 25 31.44 -20.25 20.99
N GLY A 26 31.91 -21.47 21.17
CA GLY A 26 33.21 -21.78 21.69
C GLY A 26 33.41 -23.27 21.92
N GLY A 27 34.05 -23.94 20.96
CA GLY A 27 35.02 -25.02 21.16
C GLY A 27 34.52 -26.44 21.30
N GLY A 28 34.92 -27.31 20.37
CA GLY A 28 35.51 -28.60 20.67
C GLY A 28 34.72 -29.87 20.27
N ASP A 29 35.12 -30.39 19.16
CA ASP A 29 35.41 -31.80 18.76
C ASP A 29 34.49 -32.98 19.10
N SER A 30 34.35 -33.74 18.03
CA SER A 30 34.28 -35.20 17.83
C SER A 30 32.93 -35.88 17.57
N GLY A 31 32.81 -36.36 16.34
CA GLY A 31 32.42 -37.73 16.05
C GLY A 31 30.98 -38.08 15.67
N GLY A 32 30.79 -38.43 14.42
CA GLY A 32 29.68 -39.30 14.04
C GLY A 32 28.97 -38.94 12.75
N GLY A 33 29.42 -39.55 11.64
CA GLY A 33 28.93 -39.28 10.30
C GLY A 33 27.57 -39.88 9.95
N ALA A 34 26.94 -39.23 9.01
CA ALA A 34 26.07 -39.88 8.01
C ALA A 34 26.09 -39.02 6.77
N SER A 35 26.57 -39.60 5.69
CA SER A 35 26.70 -39.05 4.37
C SER A 35 25.35 -38.89 3.67
N PHE A 36 25.13 -37.77 2.98
CA PHE A 36 24.34 -37.73 1.76
C PHE A 36 25.06 -36.89 0.71
N GLY A 37 25.04 -37.43 -0.50
CA GLY A 37 25.94 -37.17 -1.59
C GLY A 37 25.84 -35.76 -2.19
N GLY A 38 27.02 -35.29 -2.56
CA GLY A 38 27.20 -34.12 -3.35
C GLY A 38 27.05 -34.40 -4.86
N ALA A 39 26.60 -33.41 -5.56
CA ALA A 39 26.77 -33.27 -6.98
C ALA A 39 27.29 -31.90 -7.32
N GLY A 40 28.55 -31.88 -7.75
CA GLY A 40 29.10 -31.11 -8.85
C GLY A 40 29.15 -29.59 -8.78
N MET A 41 30.18 -29.04 -8.16
CA MET A 41 30.69 -27.71 -8.50
C MET A 41 31.50 -27.78 -9.78
N GLY A 42 30.99 -27.11 -10.85
CA GLY A 42 31.78 -26.75 -12.03
C GLY A 42 32.44 -25.40 -11.83
N ALA A 43 33.76 -25.39 -11.91
CA ALA A 43 34.59 -24.21 -11.82
C ALA A 43 34.31 -23.25 -12.97
N LEU A 44 34.12 -21.96 -12.66
CA LEU A 44 34.23 -20.86 -13.61
C LEU A 44 35.30 -19.90 -13.10
N SER A 45 36.31 -19.79 -13.98
CA SER A 45 37.50 -18.97 -13.85
C SER A 45 37.21 -17.47 -13.82
N SER A 46 37.96 -16.80 -12.97
CA SER A 46 38.38 -15.40 -12.92
C SER A 46 38.02 -14.51 -14.13
N LEU A 47 37.21 -13.46 -13.85
CA LEU A 47 37.33 -12.17 -14.49
C LEU A 47 37.39 -11.13 -13.35
N THR A 48 38.58 -10.61 -13.13
CA THR A 48 38.85 -9.45 -12.29
C THR A 48 38.32 -8.22 -13.02
N ALA A 49 37.23 -7.65 -12.51
CA ALA A 49 36.82 -6.28 -12.78
C ALA A 49 36.79 -5.53 -11.44
N GLY A 50 37.42 -4.35 -11.41
CA GLY A 50 37.73 -3.58 -10.22
C GLY A 50 36.55 -3.37 -9.27
N ALA A 51 36.80 -3.58 -8.02
CA ALA A 51 35.92 -3.23 -6.92
C ALA A 51 35.89 -1.71 -6.80
N GLU A 52 34.81 -1.08 -7.21
CA GLU A 52 34.43 0.24 -6.70
C GLU A 52 33.69 0.04 -5.38
N ASP A 53 34.17 0.74 -4.38
CA ASP A 53 33.75 0.74 -2.99
C ASP A 53 32.28 1.22 -2.87
N PRO A 54 31.31 0.43 -2.31
CA PRO A 54 29.92 0.83 -2.22
C PRO A 54 29.57 1.64 -0.96
N ALA A 55 30.56 2.24 -0.29
CA ALA A 55 30.32 2.96 0.96
C ALA A 55 30.71 4.44 0.87
N LYS A 56 30.00 5.23 0.06
CA LYS A 56 29.83 6.67 0.31
C LYS A 56 28.38 7.05 0.03
N ALA A 57 27.66 7.41 1.11
CA ALA A 57 26.49 8.26 0.98
C ALA A 57 26.94 9.52 0.19
N PRO A 58 26.17 10.01 -0.79
CA PRO A 58 26.55 11.21 -1.51
C PRO A 58 26.61 12.38 -0.53
N GLU A 59 27.81 12.88 -0.29
CA GLU A 59 28.02 14.21 0.27
C GLU A 59 27.33 15.19 -0.67
N ASP A 60 26.47 16.06 -0.15
CA ASP A 60 25.87 17.29 -0.70
C ASP A 60 26.14 17.62 -2.18
N GLY A 61 26.09 16.66 -3.06
CA GLY A 61 26.05 16.85 -4.48
C GLY A 61 24.59 16.86 -4.92
N ALA A 62 24.06 18.04 -5.27
CA ALA A 62 22.95 18.06 -6.21
C ALA A 62 23.27 17.02 -7.30
N PRO A 63 22.32 16.18 -7.75
CA PRO A 63 22.57 15.30 -8.86
C PRO A 63 23.12 16.21 -9.98
N SER A 64 24.39 16.01 -10.32
CA SER A 64 24.95 16.55 -11.51
C SER A 64 23.96 16.21 -12.60
N SER A 65 23.51 17.17 -13.35
CA SER A 65 22.62 17.06 -14.49
C SER A 65 22.79 15.71 -15.21
N GLN A 66 22.39 14.60 -14.61
CA GLN A 66 21.69 13.60 -15.34
C GLN A 66 20.43 14.38 -15.81
N GLU A 67 20.53 14.96 -16.97
CA GLU A 67 19.44 14.87 -17.91
C GLU A 67 19.12 13.37 -17.92
N SER A 68 18.47 12.91 -16.81
CA SER A 68 17.67 11.74 -16.86
C SER A 68 16.85 12.03 -18.08
N SER A 69 17.02 11.26 -19.11
CA SER A 69 16.02 11.06 -20.11
C SER A 69 14.74 10.71 -19.33
N LEU A 70 14.04 11.72 -18.83
CA LEU A 70 12.62 11.75 -18.72
C LEU A 70 12.19 11.46 -20.16
N ALA A 71 12.24 10.15 -20.53
CA ALA A 71 11.58 9.68 -21.72
C ALA A 71 10.19 10.27 -21.56
N ALA A 72 9.91 11.27 -22.37
CA ALA A 72 8.70 12.06 -22.29
C ALA A 72 7.56 11.04 -22.15
N ILE A 73 6.96 10.96 -20.97
CA ILE A 73 5.71 10.27 -20.84
C ILE A 73 4.82 11.09 -21.75
N ASP A 74 4.37 10.49 -22.85
CA ASP A 74 3.46 11.15 -23.79
C ASP A 74 2.15 11.40 -23.03
N ARG A 75 2.12 12.54 -22.33
CA ARG A 75 0.93 13.02 -21.64
C ARG A 75 0.06 13.62 -22.69
N SER A 76 -0.88 12.86 -23.19
CA SER A 76 -2.07 13.46 -23.79
C SER A 76 -2.71 14.32 -22.69
N VAL A 77 -2.64 15.65 -22.86
CA VAL A 77 -3.16 16.61 -21.87
C VAL A 77 -4.62 16.30 -21.65
N LYS A 78 -4.92 15.64 -20.54
CA LYS A 78 -6.30 15.40 -20.11
C LYS A 78 -6.81 16.67 -19.46
N PRO A 79 -8.10 17.00 -19.56
CA PRO A 79 -8.66 18.26 -19.05
C PRO A 79 -8.43 18.52 -17.56
N MET A 80 -8.03 17.49 -16.81
CA MET A 80 -7.85 17.49 -15.37
C MET A 80 -6.40 17.41 -14.92
N GLU A 81 -5.43 17.47 -15.84
CA GLU A 81 -4.01 17.43 -15.53
C GLU A 81 -3.38 18.82 -15.63
N LEU A 82 -2.42 19.08 -14.76
CA LEU A 82 -1.60 20.30 -14.83
C LEU A 82 -0.73 20.28 -16.10
N PRO A 83 -0.55 21.44 -16.75
CA PRO A 83 0.34 21.54 -17.90
C PRO A 83 1.78 21.17 -17.56
N ASP A 84 2.45 20.41 -18.40
CA ASP A 84 3.86 20.01 -18.30
C ASP A 84 4.87 21.11 -18.68
N THR A 85 4.38 22.32 -18.90
CA THR A 85 5.19 23.44 -19.38
C THR A 85 5.98 24.17 -18.32
N VAL A 86 5.62 23.96 -17.04
CA VAL A 86 6.29 24.56 -15.88
C VAL A 86 6.51 23.47 -14.84
N TRP A 87 7.76 23.29 -14.42
CA TRP A 87 8.16 22.27 -13.47
C TRP A 87 8.68 22.86 -12.17
N PRO A 88 8.20 22.40 -11.01
CA PRO A 88 8.78 22.75 -9.71
C PRO A 88 10.10 22.03 -9.49
N VAL A 89 11.04 22.68 -8.80
CA VAL A 89 12.36 22.14 -8.46
C VAL A 89 12.55 22.03 -6.97
N ASN A 90 12.23 23.09 -6.23
CA ASN A 90 12.33 23.14 -4.78
C ASN A 90 11.26 24.05 -4.22
N TYR A 91 10.60 23.64 -3.15
CA TYR A 91 9.54 24.39 -2.49
C TYR A 91 9.94 24.73 -1.06
N LYS A 92 10.15 26.02 -0.75
CA LYS A 92 10.31 26.53 0.61
C LYS A 92 8.94 26.92 1.13
N LEU A 93 8.37 26.08 1.98
CA LEU A 93 7.04 26.25 2.58
C LEU A 93 7.14 26.75 4.01
N TRP A 94 6.41 27.81 4.31
CA TRP A 94 6.19 28.26 5.67
C TRP A 94 4.70 28.44 5.92
N PHE A 95 4.24 28.07 7.13
CA PHE A 95 2.89 28.32 7.54
C PHE A 95 2.78 28.56 9.05
N ARG A 96 1.67 29.20 9.47
CA ARG A 96 1.37 29.48 10.86
C ARG A 96 -0.13 29.30 11.11
N PRO A 97 -0.55 28.31 11.93
CA PRO A 97 -1.92 28.19 12.38
C PRO A 97 -2.29 29.33 13.33
N ASP A 98 -3.56 29.72 13.32
CA ASP A 98 -4.08 30.66 14.32
C ASP A 98 -4.22 29.98 15.70
N ALA A 99 -4.34 30.77 16.76
CA ALA A 99 -4.41 30.23 18.12
C ALA A 99 -5.65 29.34 18.39
N ALA A 100 -6.72 29.50 17.61
CA ALA A 100 -7.94 28.71 17.71
C ALA A 100 -7.89 27.46 16.85
N LEU A 101 -6.83 27.27 16.07
CA LEU A 101 -6.64 26.17 15.10
C LEU A 101 -7.84 26.02 14.15
N LYS A 102 -8.31 27.13 13.59
CA LYS A 102 -9.39 27.18 12.60
C LYS A 102 -8.89 27.55 11.21
N THR A 103 -7.85 28.39 11.17
CA THR A 103 -7.24 28.89 9.94
C THR A 103 -5.72 28.89 10.07
N PHE A 104 -5.07 29.06 8.96
CA PHE A 104 -3.63 29.29 8.91
C PHE A 104 -3.30 30.30 7.82
N VAL A 105 -2.16 30.97 7.97
CA VAL A 105 -1.52 31.72 6.91
C VAL A 105 -0.35 30.93 6.37
N GLY A 106 -0.13 30.97 5.06
CA GLY A 106 0.94 30.27 4.38
C GLY A 106 1.69 31.17 3.41
N ARG A 107 2.96 30.85 3.19
CA ARG A 107 3.77 31.43 2.12
C ARG A 107 4.68 30.35 1.51
N GLY A 108 4.94 30.48 0.23
CA GLY A 108 5.78 29.57 -0.52
C GLY A 108 6.70 30.32 -1.47
N ASP A 109 7.98 29.93 -1.45
CA ASP A 109 8.98 30.31 -2.44
C ASP A 109 9.35 29.06 -3.23
N VAL A 110 8.93 29.00 -4.51
CA VAL A 110 9.11 27.82 -5.35
C VAL A 110 10.10 28.13 -6.46
N GLU A 111 11.20 27.40 -6.50
CA GLU A 111 12.07 27.39 -7.68
C GLU A 111 11.38 26.59 -8.78
N ILE A 112 11.17 27.23 -9.93
CA ILE A 112 10.50 26.62 -11.07
C ILE A 112 11.31 26.77 -12.34
N GLU A 113 11.09 25.84 -13.28
CA GLU A 113 11.60 25.94 -14.66
C GLU A 113 10.45 26.03 -15.63
N VAL A 114 10.41 27.12 -16.39
CA VAL A 114 9.48 27.34 -17.52
C VAL A 114 10.14 26.81 -18.78
N LEU A 115 9.64 25.70 -19.33
CA LEU A 115 10.26 24.98 -20.46
C LEU A 115 9.99 25.64 -21.81
N LYS A 116 8.85 26.31 -21.95
CA LYS A 116 8.43 27.09 -23.13
C LYS A 116 7.65 28.31 -22.69
N PRO A 117 7.56 29.39 -23.48
CA PRO A 117 6.74 30.56 -23.13
C PRO A 117 5.30 30.18 -22.81
N VAL A 118 4.75 30.71 -21.70
CA VAL A 118 3.38 30.44 -21.26
C VAL A 118 2.63 31.72 -20.94
N ASP A 119 1.30 31.75 -21.16
CA ASP A 119 0.43 32.87 -20.80
C ASP A 119 0.14 32.92 -19.30
N ALA A 120 0.24 31.78 -18.64
CA ALA A 120 0.04 31.62 -17.19
C ALA A 120 0.84 30.44 -16.64
N ILE A 121 1.25 30.52 -15.38
CA ILE A 121 1.63 29.38 -14.57
C ILE A 121 0.34 28.83 -13.96
N VAL A 122 0.10 27.52 -14.08
CA VAL A 122 -1.09 26.87 -13.51
C VAL A 122 -0.64 26.08 -12.28
N VAL A 123 -1.32 26.29 -11.15
CA VAL A 123 -1.12 25.55 -9.91
C VAL A 123 -2.44 25.01 -9.41
N ALA A 124 -2.42 23.89 -8.71
CA ALA A 124 -3.56 23.37 -7.97
C ALA A 124 -3.68 24.13 -6.64
N ALA A 125 -4.90 24.54 -6.26
CA ALA A 125 -5.20 25.19 -4.99
C ALA A 125 -6.72 25.07 -4.72
N HIS A 126 -7.07 24.48 -3.58
CA HIS A 126 -8.46 24.30 -3.15
C HIS A 126 -8.71 25.00 -1.82
N ASN A 127 -9.73 25.84 -1.76
CA ASN A 127 -10.11 26.62 -0.57
C ASN A 127 -8.97 27.48 0.02
N LEU A 128 -7.97 27.84 -0.80
CA LEU A 128 -6.92 28.78 -0.43
C LEU A 128 -7.22 30.16 -1.00
N LYS A 129 -7.09 31.18 -0.16
CA LYS A 129 -7.29 32.58 -0.55
C LYS A 129 -5.94 33.25 -0.72
N PHE A 130 -5.55 33.52 -1.97
CA PHE A 130 -4.32 34.24 -2.27
C PHE A 130 -4.35 35.67 -1.74
N ALA A 131 -3.26 36.12 -1.12
CA ALA A 131 -3.12 37.48 -0.63
C ALA A 131 -2.92 38.45 -1.80
N ASN A 132 -3.69 39.55 -1.82
CA ASN A 132 -3.68 40.51 -2.91
C ASN A 132 -2.28 41.12 -3.13
N GLY A 133 -1.81 41.08 -4.37
CA GLY A 133 -0.54 41.67 -4.77
C GLY A 133 0.70 40.98 -4.20
N ARG A 134 0.53 39.78 -3.59
CA ARG A 134 1.63 39.04 -2.95
C ARG A 134 2.07 37.81 -3.76
N THR A 135 1.57 37.65 -4.99
CA THR A 135 2.06 36.62 -5.92
C THR A 135 3.01 37.26 -6.91
N THR A 136 4.27 36.86 -6.85
CA THR A 136 5.33 37.46 -7.69
C THR A 136 6.24 36.39 -8.30
N LEU A 137 6.87 36.75 -9.43
CA LEU A 137 7.82 35.91 -10.13
C LEU A 137 9.13 36.68 -10.32
N ARG A 138 10.27 36.06 -9.98
CA ARG A 138 11.60 36.62 -10.17
C ARG A 138 12.43 35.68 -11.03
N LYS A 139 13.04 36.21 -12.09
CA LYS A 139 13.96 35.44 -12.90
C LYS A 139 15.27 35.20 -12.12
N LEU A 140 15.72 33.97 -11.97
CA LEU A 140 16.95 33.67 -11.20
C LEU A 140 18.22 34.34 -11.81
N SER A 141 18.26 34.55 -13.13
CA SER A 141 19.36 35.25 -13.81
C SER A 141 19.28 36.78 -13.66
N ASN A 142 18.15 37.34 -13.20
CA ASN A 142 17.96 38.76 -12.95
C ASN A 142 17.02 38.97 -11.75
N PRO A 143 17.48 38.74 -10.52
CA PRO A 143 16.63 38.78 -9.31
C PRO A 143 16.04 40.15 -8.99
N SER A 144 16.56 41.23 -9.56
CA SER A 144 16.04 42.60 -9.39
C SER A 144 14.74 42.83 -10.17
N GLU A 145 14.48 42.04 -11.21
CA GLU A 145 13.25 42.12 -11.98
C GLU A 145 12.15 41.32 -11.27
N VAL A 146 11.14 42.02 -10.73
CA VAL A 146 9.99 41.43 -10.07
C VAL A 146 8.75 41.57 -10.96
N ILE A 147 8.17 40.46 -11.35
CA ILE A 147 6.94 40.39 -12.15
C ILE A 147 5.80 40.11 -11.22
N ALA A 148 4.81 41.00 -11.15
CA ALA A 148 3.58 40.74 -10.43
C ALA A 148 2.70 39.75 -11.22
N LEU A 149 2.13 38.78 -10.51
CA LEU A 149 1.19 37.81 -11.06
C LEU A 149 -0.19 38.01 -10.41
N VAL A 150 -1.23 37.78 -11.20
CA VAL A 150 -2.62 37.85 -10.75
C VAL A 150 -3.19 36.44 -10.70
N PRO A 151 -3.47 35.90 -9.48
CA PRO A 151 -4.15 34.63 -9.33
C PRO A 151 -5.58 34.69 -9.81
N THR A 152 -5.96 33.82 -10.73
CA THR A 152 -7.32 33.72 -11.29
C THR A 152 -7.80 32.27 -11.15
N PRO A 153 -8.74 31.96 -10.23
CA PRO A 153 -9.31 30.62 -10.08
C PRO A 153 -10.01 30.18 -11.38
N GLN A 154 -9.92 28.91 -11.69
CA GLN A 154 -10.63 28.25 -12.77
C GLN A 154 -11.88 27.53 -12.25
N THR A 155 -12.85 27.32 -13.11
CA THR A 155 -14.11 26.65 -12.74
C THR A 155 -14.01 25.13 -12.64
N LEU A 156 -12.91 24.52 -13.12
CA LEU A 156 -12.70 23.09 -13.12
C LEU A 156 -11.34 22.74 -12.49
N GLY A 157 -11.29 21.67 -11.70
CA GLY A 157 -10.06 21.02 -11.26
C GLY A 157 -9.32 21.68 -10.11
N ASP A 158 -9.91 22.64 -9.40
CA ASP A 158 -9.23 23.36 -8.32
C ASP A 158 -7.93 24.01 -8.79
N PHE A 159 -7.89 24.50 -10.02
CA PHE A 159 -6.70 25.14 -10.59
C PHE A 159 -6.79 26.66 -10.49
N VAL A 160 -5.62 27.29 -10.32
CA VAL A 160 -5.45 28.74 -10.32
C VAL A 160 -4.41 29.09 -11.36
N GLN A 161 -4.79 29.97 -12.27
CA GLN A 161 -3.87 30.56 -13.23
C GLN A 161 -3.18 31.81 -12.64
N LEU A 162 -1.86 31.80 -12.65
CA LEU A 162 -1.05 32.92 -12.22
C LEU A 162 -0.57 33.64 -13.50
N ARG A 163 -1.24 34.77 -13.84
CA ARG A 163 -0.99 35.52 -15.07
C ARG A 163 -0.22 36.80 -14.78
N ARG A 164 0.67 37.16 -15.70
CA ARG A 164 1.17 38.53 -15.75
C ARG A 164 0.19 39.42 -16.56
N ASN A 165 0.16 40.71 -16.25
CA ASN A 165 -0.72 41.65 -16.94
C ASN A 165 -0.27 41.99 -18.36
N ASP A 166 1.02 41.81 -18.67
CA ASP A 166 1.66 42.27 -19.88
C ASP A 166 2.50 41.15 -20.55
N GLY A 167 1.89 40.42 -21.44
CA GLY A 167 2.55 39.39 -22.26
C GLY A 167 2.81 38.06 -21.56
N GLN A 168 3.64 37.26 -22.21
CA GLN A 168 3.94 35.89 -21.78
C GLN A 168 5.10 35.83 -20.77
N ILE A 169 5.11 34.73 -19.96
CA ILE A 169 6.24 34.35 -19.15
C ILE A 169 7.19 33.56 -20.05
N ALA A 170 8.40 34.08 -20.26
CA ALA A 170 9.37 33.46 -21.15
C ALA A 170 9.99 32.20 -20.56
N LYS A 171 10.56 31.33 -21.41
CA LYS A 171 11.39 30.20 -21.00
C LYS A 171 12.49 30.65 -20.03
N GLY A 172 12.71 29.90 -18.93
CA GLY A 172 13.78 30.20 -17.97
C GLY A 172 13.52 29.63 -16.58
N LYS A 173 14.46 29.88 -15.66
CA LYS A 173 14.38 29.51 -14.26
C LYS A 173 13.95 30.71 -13.42
N TYR A 174 12.98 30.48 -12.53
CA TYR A 174 12.36 31.54 -11.76
C TYR A 174 12.17 31.12 -10.30
N LEU A 175 12.03 32.11 -9.43
CA LEU A 175 11.50 31.97 -8.08
C LEU A 175 10.06 32.52 -8.10
N LEU A 176 9.11 31.64 -7.88
CA LEU A 176 7.69 31.97 -7.71
C LEU A 176 7.39 32.14 -6.22
N HIS A 177 6.96 33.34 -5.82
CA HIS A 177 6.51 33.64 -4.46
C HIS A 177 5.00 33.72 -4.41
N MET A 178 4.38 33.08 -3.39
CA MET A 178 2.94 33.08 -3.14
C MET A 178 2.66 33.21 -1.64
N GLU A 179 1.63 33.99 -1.29
CA GLU A 179 1.10 34.06 0.08
C GLU A 179 -0.42 33.76 0.04
N TRP A 180 -0.92 33.04 1.05
CA TRP A 180 -2.32 32.64 1.11
C TRP A 180 -2.82 32.44 2.54
N ASP A 181 -4.16 32.49 2.70
CA ASP A 181 -4.88 32.04 3.89
C ASP A 181 -5.55 30.69 3.56
N GLY A 182 -5.60 29.78 4.54
CA GLY A 182 -6.27 28.47 4.44
C GLY A 182 -7.09 28.14 5.68
N LYS A 183 -7.90 27.09 5.56
CA LYS A 183 -8.70 26.54 6.66
C LYS A 183 -8.04 25.30 7.25
N ILE A 184 -8.19 25.11 8.57
CA ILE A 184 -7.85 23.87 9.25
C ILE A 184 -9.16 23.08 9.39
N GLN A 185 -9.20 21.88 8.83
CA GLN A 185 -10.36 20.99 8.90
C GLN A 185 -10.48 20.38 10.30
N PHE A 186 -11.69 20.12 10.80
CA PHE A 186 -11.83 19.59 12.15
C PHE A 186 -13.07 18.71 12.41
N SER A 187 -14.00 18.62 11.48
CA SER A 187 -15.24 17.85 11.66
C SER A 187 -15.84 17.42 10.33
N ASP A 188 -16.10 16.13 10.20
CA ASP A 188 -16.80 15.59 9.04
C ASP A 188 -18.17 16.23 8.84
N ALA A 189 -18.88 16.56 9.92
CA ALA A 189 -20.19 17.19 9.83
C ALA A 189 -20.15 18.61 9.23
N GLU A 190 -19.03 19.31 9.35
CA GLU A 190 -18.83 20.63 8.75
C GLU A 190 -18.26 20.53 7.33
N TYR A 191 -17.28 19.64 7.13
CA TYR A 191 -16.60 19.47 5.85
C TYR A 191 -17.40 18.63 4.86
N CYS A 192 -18.11 17.62 5.35
CA CYS A 192 -18.92 16.67 4.58
C CYS A 192 -20.41 16.80 4.94
N PRO A 193 -21.09 17.85 4.49
CA PRO A 193 -22.53 17.94 4.70
C PRO A 193 -23.27 16.77 4.05
N PRO A 194 -24.49 16.44 4.49
CA PRO A 194 -25.21 15.25 4.02
C PRO A 194 -25.35 15.12 2.49
N GLU A 195 -25.46 16.25 1.81
CA GLU A 195 -25.50 16.30 0.33
C GLU A 195 -24.16 15.93 -0.31
N GLU A 196 -23.03 16.27 0.32
CA GLU A 196 -21.70 15.88 -0.15
C GLU A 196 -21.43 14.40 0.18
N MET A 197 -21.77 13.96 1.38
CA MET A 197 -21.67 12.54 1.74
C MET A 197 -22.55 11.64 0.88
N ALA A 198 -23.67 12.17 0.33
CA ALA A 198 -24.50 11.42 -0.61
C ALA A 198 -23.82 11.25 -1.97
N ARG A 199 -22.97 12.20 -2.38
CA ARG A 199 -22.17 12.15 -3.61
C ARG A 199 -20.85 11.42 -3.43
N ASN A 200 -20.25 11.65 -2.29
CA ASN A 200 -18.93 11.10 -1.89
C ASN A 200 -19.03 10.46 -0.50
N PRO A 201 -19.35 9.17 -0.40
CA PRO A 201 -19.48 8.48 0.88
C PRO A 201 -18.18 8.37 1.69
N PHE A 202 -17.03 8.73 1.08
CA PHE A 202 -15.72 8.78 1.71
C PHE A 202 -15.25 10.20 2.03
N CYS A 203 -16.13 11.19 1.88
CA CYS A 203 -15.83 12.54 2.32
C CYS A 203 -15.41 12.54 3.79
N SER A 204 -14.29 13.18 4.09
CA SER A 204 -13.69 13.24 5.42
C SER A 204 -13.06 14.61 5.66
N ALA A 205 -13.09 15.08 6.89
CA ALA A 205 -12.35 16.27 7.30
C ALA A 205 -10.83 16.01 7.48
N ALA A 206 -10.39 14.76 7.41
CA ALA A 206 -8.98 14.40 7.51
C ALA A 206 -8.26 14.62 6.17
N THR A 207 -8.23 15.87 5.69
CA THR A 207 -7.64 16.29 4.41
C THR A 207 -6.93 17.64 4.55
N GLY A 208 -5.89 17.86 3.76
CA GLY A 208 -5.09 19.09 3.85
C GLY A 208 -4.48 19.26 5.23
N VAL A 209 -4.70 20.39 5.88
CA VAL A 209 -4.36 20.62 7.30
C VAL A 209 -5.58 20.34 8.14
N PHE A 210 -5.51 19.41 9.09
CA PHE A 210 -6.65 19.06 9.94
C PHE A 210 -6.29 18.88 11.41
N LYS A 211 -7.28 19.03 12.27
CA LYS A 211 -7.14 18.85 13.72
C LYS A 211 -7.34 17.41 14.11
N VAL A 212 -6.53 16.96 15.06
CA VAL A 212 -6.66 15.67 15.73
C VAL A 212 -6.64 15.86 17.24
N GLY A 213 -7.25 14.94 17.97
CA GLY A 213 -7.18 14.89 19.42
C GLY A 213 -5.97 14.09 19.89
N LEU A 214 -5.36 14.53 21.00
CA LEU A 214 -4.36 13.77 21.72
C LEU A 214 -4.93 13.46 23.12
N SER A 215 -5.58 12.29 23.27
CA SER A 215 -6.25 11.92 24.51
C SER A 215 -5.34 11.10 25.41
N THR A 216 -5.16 11.55 26.67
CA THR A 216 -4.45 10.78 27.70
C THR A 216 -5.22 9.49 28.05
N PRO A 217 -4.61 8.53 28.78
CA PRO A 217 -5.33 7.35 29.29
C PRO A 217 -6.57 7.69 30.14
N GLU A 218 -6.56 8.83 30.82
CA GLU A 218 -7.66 9.33 31.67
C GLU A 218 -8.74 10.09 30.87
N GLY A 219 -8.56 10.24 29.54
CA GLY A 219 -9.52 10.88 28.66
C GLY A 219 -9.40 12.42 28.57
N VAL A 220 -8.32 13.01 29.10
CA VAL A 220 -8.04 14.46 28.90
C VAL A 220 -7.47 14.62 27.49
N SER A 221 -8.10 15.46 26.68
CA SER A 221 -7.69 15.70 25.29
C SER A 221 -7.01 17.06 25.13
N SER A 222 -6.00 17.10 24.27
CA SER A 222 -5.40 18.33 23.76
C SER A 222 -5.44 18.34 22.23
N ASP A 223 -5.44 19.53 21.64
CA ASP A 223 -5.45 19.71 20.19
C ASP A 223 -4.06 19.52 19.59
N ALA A 224 -4.02 18.89 18.43
CA ALA A 224 -2.87 18.84 17.54
C ALA A 224 -3.32 19.08 16.10
N ILE A 225 -2.38 19.37 15.22
CA ILE A 225 -2.61 19.42 13.76
C ILE A 225 -1.70 18.42 13.06
N VAL A 226 -2.22 17.82 12.02
CA VAL A 226 -1.48 16.99 11.08
C VAL A 226 -1.94 17.29 9.65
N THR A 227 -1.20 16.82 8.67
CA THR A 227 -1.54 17.03 7.26
C THR A 227 -1.79 15.70 6.56
N GLN A 228 -2.74 15.71 5.59
CA GLN A 228 -3.02 14.60 4.69
C GLN A 228 -3.14 15.12 3.27
N GLY A 229 -2.29 14.60 2.38
CA GLY A 229 -2.19 15.06 1.00
C GLY A 229 -2.78 14.13 -0.05
N GLU A 230 -2.89 12.84 0.23
CA GLU A 230 -3.37 11.86 -0.73
C GLU A 230 -4.91 11.87 -0.86
N THR A 231 -5.44 11.81 -2.07
CA THR A 231 -4.76 11.76 -3.38
C THR A 231 -4.38 13.15 -3.89
N ASN A 232 -5.23 14.16 -3.70
CA ASN A 232 -5.13 15.53 -4.22
C ASN A 232 -5.52 16.57 -3.17
N TYR A 233 -5.22 16.29 -1.91
CA TYR A 233 -5.56 17.19 -0.79
C TYR A 233 -4.39 18.06 -0.34
N ALA A 234 -3.15 17.85 -0.83
CA ALA A 234 -2.05 18.76 -0.56
C ALA A 234 -2.34 20.19 -1.04
N ARG A 235 -3.14 20.35 -2.08
CA ARG A 235 -3.67 21.65 -2.59
C ARG A 235 -4.59 22.40 -1.62
N GLN A 236 -5.00 21.77 -0.52
CA GLN A 236 -5.73 22.40 0.57
C GLN A 236 -4.80 22.99 1.63
N TRP A 237 -3.52 22.61 1.61
CA TRP A 237 -2.49 23.14 2.48
C TRP A 237 -1.69 24.24 1.82
N PHE A 238 -1.21 23.98 0.59
CA PHE A 238 -0.44 24.95 -0.16
C PHE A 238 -0.67 24.82 -1.68
N PRO A 239 -0.63 25.96 -2.42
CA PRO A 239 -0.78 25.93 -3.87
C PRO A 239 0.46 25.35 -4.53
N GLY A 240 0.29 24.50 -5.56
CA GLY A 240 1.44 23.91 -6.24
C GLY A 240 1.08 22.88 -7.31
N TRP A 241 2.00 21.98 -7.61
CA TRP A 241 1.84 20.93 -8.62
C TRP A 241 1.41 19.62 -7.96
N ASP A 242 0.14 19.59 -7.52
CA ASP A 242 -0.44 18.50 -6.74
C ASP A 242 -0.89 17.32 -7.63
N GLU A 243 0.09 16.72 -8.29
CA GLU A 243 -0.03 15.49 -9.07
C GLU A 243 1.22 14.62 -8.84
N PRO A 244 1.09 13.28 -8.84
CA PRO A 244 2.17 12.38 -8.46
C PRO A 244 3.39 12.46 -9.38
N ALA A 245 3.20 12.88 -10.64
CA ALA A 245 4.28 13.01 -11.60
C ALA A 245 5.20 14.20 -11.33
N PHE A 246 4.73 15.26 -10.67
CA PHE A 246 5.56 16.42 -10.35
C PHE A 246 6.30 16.19 -9.03
N ARG A 247 7.52 15.70 -9.13
CA ARG A 247 8.39 15.48 -7.99
C ARG A 247 9.35 16.64 -7.80
N HIS A 248 9.48 17.11 -6.57
CA HIS A 248 10.41 18.18 -6.18
C HIS A 248 10.75 18.10 -4.70
N SER A 249 11.77 18.79 -4.27
CA SER A 249 12.16 18.82 -2.86
C SER A 249 11.37 19.86 -2.07
N PHE A 250 11.27 19.64 -0.75
CA PHE A 250 10.63 20.56 0.20
C PHE A 250 11.61 20.98 1.28
N GLU A 251 11.55 22.26 1.66
CA GLU A 251 12.08 22.81 2.89
C GLU A 251 10.90 23.38 3.68
N ILE A 252 10.41 22.62 4.66
CA ILE A 252 9.22 22.96 5.42
C ILE A 252 9.63 23.73 6.68
N SER A 253 8.89 24.78 7.00
CA SER A 253 9.00 25.53 8.26
C SER A 253 7.60 25.93 8.76
N ALA A 254 7.46 26.08 10.07
CA ALA A 254 6.20 26.48 10.68
C ALA A 254 6.45 27.36 11.91
N GLU A 255 5.49 28.21 12.22
CA GLU A 255 5.37 28.84 13.54
C GLU A 255 4.21 28.21 14.28
N VAL A 256 4.49 27.57 15.42
CA VAL A 256 3.53 26.82 16.23
C VAL A 256 3.66 27.15 17.71
N PRO A 257 2.69 26.83 18.58
CA PRO A 257 2.82 27.03 20.02
C PRO A 257 4.14 26.54 20.58
N GLY A 258 4.76 27.29 21.45
CA GLY A 258 6.15 27.05 21.90
C GLY A 258 6.35 25.81 22.79
N ASP A 259 5.25 25.17 23.20
CA ASP A 259 5.23 23.91 23.95
C ASP A 259 4.89 22.68 23.09
N TRP A 260 4.73 22.86 21.78
CA TRP A 260 4.48 21.75 20.85
C TRP A 260 5.77 21.06 20.45
N GLN A 261 5.70 19.75 20.30
CA GLN A 261 6.64 18.98 19.53
C GLN A 261 6.19 18.96 18.07
N THR A 262 7.16 18.96 17.16
CA THR A 262 6.89 19.00 15.73
C THR A 262 7.66 17.94 14.98
N VAL A 263 7.06 17.45 13.92
CA VAL A 263 7.60 16.42 13.06
C VAL A 263 7.25 16.71 11.60
N SER A 264 8.16 16.36 10.69
CA SER A 264 7.95 16.49 9.25
C SER A 264 8.75 15.38 8.54
N ASN A 265 8.64 15.27 7.21
CA ASN A 265 9.34 14.27 6.41
C ASN A 265 10.85 14.17 6.74
N ALA A 266 11.56 15.29 6.76
CA ALA A 266 12.99 15.35 7.07
C ALA A 266 13.26 15.69 8.54
N ALA A 267 14.51 15.56 8.97
CA ALA A 267 14.91 15.87 10.33
C ALA A 267 14.72 17.36 10.66
N GLN A 268 14.37 17.66 11.91
CA GLN A 268 14.27 19.04 12.37
C GLN A 268 15.64 19.69 12.38
N LYS A 269 15.78 20.82 11.69
CA LYS A 269 17.00 21.59 11.56
C LYS A 269 17.14 22.62 12.68
N SER A 270 16.05 23.29 13.04
CA SER A 270 16.06 24.30 14.11
C SER A 270 14.69 24.45 14.77
N ALA A 271 14.70 24.93 16.03
CA ALA A 271 13.54 25.43 16.76
C ALA A 271 13.96 26.68 17.53
N VAL A 272 13.32 27.81 17.26
CA VAL A 272 13.63 29.12 17.85
C VAL A 272 12.36 29.66 18.50
N LYS A 273 12.42 29.93 19.83
CA LYS A 273 11.29 30.52 20.55
C LYS A 273 11.07 31.98 20.11
N LEU A 274 9.81 32.33 19.90
CA LEU A 274 9.37 33.68 19.53
C LEU A 274 8.81 34.42 20.74
N PRO A 275 8.82 35.78 20.75
CA PRO A 275 8.35 36.59 21.85
C PRO A 275 6.86 36.45 22.18
N ASP A 276 6.04 36.00 21.21
CA ASP A 276 4.59 35.84 21.31
C ASP A 276 4.15 34.44 21.86
N GLY A 277 5.10 33.66 22.37
CA GLY A 277 4.84 32.34 22.92
C GLY A 277 4.83 31.20 21.89
N TYR A 278 5.05 31.51 20.62
CA TYR A 278 5.25 30.54 19.55
C TYR A 278 6.73 30.13 19.48
N GLN A 279 7.00 29.14 18.65
CA GLN A 279 8.33 28.80 18.18
C GLN A 279 8.32 28.68 16.66
N GLN A 280 9.39 29.15 16.03
CA GLN A 280 9.65 28.88 14.63
C GLN A 280 10.49 27.62 14.51
N VAL A 281 9.96 26.62 13.80
CA VAL A 281 10.63 25.38 13.49
C VAL A 281 10.97 25.32 12.02
N SER A 282 12.10 24.70 11.68
CA SER A 282 12.47 24.38 10.29
C SER A 282 13.01 22.96 10.20
N PHE A 283 12.83 22.35 9.02
CA PHE A 283 13.27 21.00 8.75
C PHE A 283 14.33 20.99 7.63
N GLU A 284 15.13 19.93 7.58
CA GLU A 284 16.08 19.72 6.50
C GLU A 284 15.33 19.57 5.17
N LYS A 285 16.05 19.72 4.07
CA LYS A 285 15.51 19.54 2.72
C LYS A 285 15.17 18.06 2.49
N THR A 286 14.00 17.78 1.95
CA THR A 286 13.57 16.42 1.61
C THR A 286 14.25 15.92 0.32
N PRO A 287 14.30 14.61 0.09
CA PRO A 287 14.47 14.08 -1.25
C PRO A 287 13.37 14.60 -2.21
N SER A 288 13.56 14.40 -3.52
CA SER A 288 12.51 14.71 -4.51
C SER A 288 11.32 13.79 -4.36
N MET A 289 10.15 14.35 -4.11
CA MET A 289 8.90 13.62 -3.87
C MET A 289 7.68 14.41 -4.38
N PRO A 290 6.53 13.79 -4.64
CA PRO A 290 5.29 14.50 -4.98
C PRO A 290 4.71 15.22 -3.77
N MET A 291 3.82 16.20 -4.05
CA MET A 291 3.21 17.03 -3.03
C MET A 291 2.40 16.24 -2.00
N TYR A 292 1.70 15.17 -2.41
CA TYR A 292 0.83 14.41 -1.52
C TYR A 292 1.57 13.76 -0.35
N LEU A 293 2.87 13.50 -0.48
CA LEU A 293 3.74 12.95 0.57
C LEU A 293 4.27 14.00 1.56
N ALA A 294 4.07 15.30 1.28
CA ALA A 294 4.50 16.36 2.19
C ALA A 294 3.72 16.28 3.51
N PHE A 295 4.44 16.27 4.62
CA PHE A 295 3.88 16.06 5.95
C PHE A 295 4.34 17.09 6.97
N PHE A 296 3.42 17.48 7.82
CA PHE A 296 3.68 18.18 9.07
C PHE A 296 2.75 17.68 10.17
N GLY A 297 3.32 17.42 11.34
CA GLY A 297 2.61 17.13 12.57
C GLY A 297 3.08 18.04 13.69
N GLY A 298 2.15 18.60 14.47
CA GLY A 298 2.47 19.45 15.62
C GLY A 298 1.45 19.29 16.75
N GLY A 299 1.93 19.11 17.98
CA GLY A 299 1.10 18.92 19.16
C GLY A 299 1.90 18.61 20.43
N LYS A 300 1.20 18.38 21.54
CA LYS A 300 1.81 17.96 22.83
C LYS A 300 1.94 16.44 22.86
N PHE A 301 2.89 15.90 22.13
CA PHE A 301 3.13 14.46 22.07
C PHE A 301 4.06 13.96 23.18
N ASP A 302 3.85 12.72 23.61
CA ASP A 302 4.92 11.91 24.20
C ASP A 302 5.66 11.15 23.10
N VAL A 303 6.92 10.82 23.34
CA VAL A 303 7.76 10.16 22.32
C VAL A 303 8.37 8.87 22.86
N LEU A 304 8.10 7.75 22.17
CA LEU A 304 8.89 6.54 22.29
C LEU A 304 10.01 6.57 21.26
N SER A 305 11.24 6.42 21.71
CA SER A 305 12.43 6.42 20.83
C SER A 305 13.14 5.08 20.85
N ASP A 306 13.65 4.65 19.70
CA ASP A 306 14.51 3.48 19.52
C ASP A 306 15.48 3.74 18.37
N THR A 307 16.29 2.78 18.01
CA THR A 307 17.23 2.85 16.89
C THR A 307 17.07 1.62 16.00
N PHE A 308 17.00 1.85 14.70
CA PHE A 308 17.11 0.81 13.69
C PHE A 308 18.55 0.75 13.19
N LYS A 309 19.11 -0.47 13.13
CA LYS A 309 20.40 -0.72 12.53
C LYS A 309 20.21 -1.36 11.17
N SER A 310 20.66 -0.68 10.13
CA SER A 310 20.53 -1.13 8.75
C SER A 310 21.25 -2.48 8.54
N PRO A 311 20.57 -3.50 7.99
CA PRO A 311 21.21 -4.78 7.66
C PRO A 311 22.15 -4.66 6.44
N LEU A 312 22.06 -3.57 5.65
CA LEU A 312 22.84 -3.40 4.44
C LEU A 312 24.27 -2.93 4.72
N ASP A 313 24.44 -1.98 5.66
CA ASP A 313 25.72 -1.31 5.92
C ASP A 313 26.02 -1.09 7.41
N GLY A 314 25.10 -1.47 8.29
CA GLY A 314 25.25 -1.30 9.74
C GLY A 314 25.02 0.12 10.24
N SER A 315 24.61 1.06 9.38
CA SER A 315 24.26 2.42 9.79
C SER A 315 23.07 2.45 10.75
N GLU A 316 23.05 3.44 11.63
CA GLU A 316 22.00 3.59 12.63
C GLU A 316 21.07 4.74 12.27
N MET A 317 19.76 4.48 12.39
CA MET A 317 18.69 5.44 12.11
C MET A 317 17.81 5.56 13.36
N PRO A 318 17.63 6.76 13.95
CA PRO A 318 16.66 7.01 15.00
C PRO A 318 15.24 6.70 14.53
N LEU A 319 14.50 5.93 15.35
CA LEU A 319 13.07 5.68 15.21
C LEU A 319 12.33 6.39 16.32
N ARG A 320 11.24 7.09 15.99
CA ARG A 320 10.43 7.77 17.00
C ARG A 320 8.94 7.58 16.72
N TRP A 321 8.21 7.23 17.76
CA TRP A 321 6.75 7.21 17.78
C TRP A 321 6.24 8.38 18.62
N PHE A 322 5.58 9.34 17.97
CA PHE A 322 4.90 10.46 18.60
C PHE A 322 3.49 10.02 18.94
N THR A 323 3.13 10.03 20.21
CA THR A 323 1.87 9.47 20.71
C THR A 323 1.11 10.50 21.56
N PRO A 324 -0.19 10.32 21.78
CA PRO A 324 -0.88 11.10 22.79
C PRO A 324 -0.20 11.00 24.16
N PRO A 325 -0.25 12.05 25.00
CA PRO A 325 0.40 12.07 26.30
C PRO A 325 -0.01 10.90 27.19
N GLY A 326 0.95 10.30 27.89
CA GLY A 326 0.76 9.12 28.75
C GLY A 326 0.63 7.80 27.98
N ARG A 327 0.76 7.79 26.64
CA ARG A 327 0.59 6.59 25.82
C ARG A 327 1.86 6.14 25.08
N SER A 328 3.02 6.70 25.37
CA SER A 328 4.25 6.32 24.66
C SER A 328 4.56 4.81 24.78
N THR A 329 4.37 4.21 25.95
CA THR A 329 4.55 2.77 26.14
C THR A 329 3.54 1.89 25.37
N TRP A 330 2.43 2.46 24.93
CA TRP A 330 1.45 1.73 24.11
C TRP A 330 1.93 1.53 22.67
N ALA A 331 2.95 2.29 22.24
CA ALA A 331 3.60 2.13 20.95
C ALA A 331 4.69 1.04 20.92
N THR A 332 4.98 0.37 22.05
CA THR A 332 6.08 -0.62 22.12
C THR A 332 5.91 -1.72 21.08
N PHE A 333 4.72 -2.30 20.97
CA PHE A 333 4.43 -3.32 19.99
C PHE A 333 4.58 -2.82 18.55
N ALA A 334 4.04 -1.64 18.25
CA ALA A 334 4.15 -1.02 16.93
C ALA A 334 5.61 -0.69 16.57
N MET A 335 6.44 -0.24 17.54
CA MET A 335 7.87 -0.01 17.37
C MET A 335 8.61 -1.31 17.02
N GLU A 336 8.28 -2.42 17.67
CA GLU A 336 8.85 -3.73 17.36
C GLU A 336 8.55 -4.13 15.91
N TRP A 337 7.30 -3.98 15.48
CA TRP A 337 6.89 -4.27 14.11
C TRP A 337 7.48 -3.30 13.08
N THR A 338 7.70 -2.04 13.46
CA THR A 338 8.47 -1.08 12.64
C THR A 338 9.85 -1.65 12.32
N LYS A 339 10.57 -2.13 13.33
CA LYS A 339 11.91 -2.71 13.14
C LYS A 339 11.88 -4.01 12.32
N VAL A 340 10.91 -4.88 12.57
CA VAL A 340 10.73 -6.14 11.81
C VAL A 340 10.47 -5.84 10.32
N ALA A 341 9.56 -4.92 10.03
CA ALA A 341 9.25 -4.54 8.66
C ALA A 341 10.44 -3.88 7.96
N MET A 342 11.09 -2.91 8.61
CA MET A 342 12.27 -2.25 8.06
C MET A 342 13.39 -3.25 7.77
N ASP A 343 13.72 -4.14 8.71
CA ASP A 343 14.75 -5.16 8.49
C ASP A 343 14.42 -6.05 7.29
N TYR A 344 13.18 -6.52 7.22
CA TYR A 344 12.73 -7.38 6.12
C TYR A 344 12.76 -6.65 4.78
N TYR A 345 12.27 -5.40 4.71
CA TYR A 345 12.18 -4.66 3.45
C TYR A 345 13.54 -4.15 2.98
N TYR A 346 14.44 -3.74 3.88
CA TYR A 346 15.82 -3.44 3.54
C TYR A 346 16.52 -4.65 2.91
N ASN A 347 16.41 -5.83 3.55
CA ASN A 347 16.98 -7.07 3.01
C ASN A 347 16.33 -7.48 1.68
N TYR A 348 15.02 -7.29 1.53
CA TYR A 348 14.30 -7.68 0.33
C TYR A 348 14.61 -6.75 -0.85
N THR A 349 14.60 -5.45 -0.63
CA THR A 349 14.79 -4.45 -1.68
C THR A 349 16.27 -4.18 -1.98
N GLY A 350 17.15 -4.33 -0.99
CA GLY A 350 18.56 -3.96 -1.09
C GLY A 350 18.78 -2.44 -1.14
N ILE A 351 17.81 -1.63 -0.74
CA ILE A 351 17.85 -0.15 -0.84
C ILE A 351 17.53 0.46 0.52
N ALA A 352 18.44 1.28 1.05
CA ALA A 352 18.24 2.06 2.26
C ALA A 352 17.31 3.25 2.02
N LEU A 353 16.57 3.67 3.05
CA LEU A 353 15.78 4.89 3.00
C LEU A 353 16.67 6.12 2.96
N PRO A 354 16.31 7.17 2.20
CA PRO A 354 17.15 8.36 2.02
C PRO A 354 16.96 9.39 3.16
N PHE A 355 16.70 8.92 4.39
CA PHE A 355 16.45 9.78 5.55
C PHE A 355 17.40 9.47 6.71
N LYS A 356 17.68 10.49 7.54
CA LYS A 356 18.49 10.39 8.75
C LYS A 356 17.67 10.02 9.99
N LYS A 357 16.38 9.81 9.85
CA LYS A 357 15.42 9.47 10.90
C LYS A 357 14.20 8.80 10.28
N PHE A 358 13.44 8.07 11.08
CA PHE A 358 12.13 7.57 10.70
C PHE A 358 11.15 7.80 11.84
N ASP A 359 10.07 8.50 11.56
CA ASP A 359 9.08 8.89 12.55
C ASP A 359 7.71 8.30 12.23
N THR A 360 6.94 8.03 13.25
CA THR A 360 5.50 7.76 13.13
C THR A 360 4.75 8.65 14.09
N VAL A 361 3.71 9.33 13.61
CA VAL A 361 2.80 10.13 14.42
C VAL A 361 1.52 9.36 14.60
N ALA A 362 1.16 9.03 15.84
CA ALA A 362 -0.11 8.42 16.20
C ALA A 362 -1.00 9.42 16.92
N ALA A 363 -2.16 9.75 16.34
CA ALA A 363 -3.14 10.64 16.96
C ALA A 363 -4.53 9.97 16.97
N ASN A 364 -5.45 10.46 17.79
CA ASN A 364 -6.76 9.83 17.91
C ASN A 364 -7.58 9.96 16.61
N ASP A 365 -8.35 8.92 16.29
CA ASP A 365 -9.29 8.85 15.16
C ASP A 365 -10.56 9.71 15.41
N SER A 366 -10.57 10.51 16.45
CA SER A 366 -11.70 11.35 16.76
C SER A 366 -11.23 12.71 17.30
N TYR A 367 -11.89 13.75 16.86
CA TYR A 367 -11.80 15.07 17.44
C TYR A 367 -13.13 15.41 18.12
N ASP A 368 -13.08 15.78 19.39
CA ASP A 368 -14.28 16.14 20.18
C ASP A 368 -15.38 15.06 20.15
N ASN A 369 -14.96 13.78 20.28
CA ASN A 369 -15.81 12.59 20.18
C ASN A 369 -16.50 12.39 18.80
N LYS A 370 -16.03 13.07 17.77
CA LYS A 370 -16.47 12.86 16.40
C LYS A 370 -15.37 12.12 15.63
N PRO A 371 -15.65 10.95 15.06
CA PRO A 371 -14.62 10.21 14.32
C PRO A 371 -14.20 11.00 13.08
N ASN A 372 -12.89 11.13 12.89
CA ASN A 372 -12.26 11.50 11.63
C ASN A 372 -11.98 10.20 10.89
N THR A 373 -12.89 9.77 10.05
CA THR A 373 -12.78 8.48 9.36
C THR A 373 -12.53 8.68 7.88
N GLY A 374 -11.58 7.96 7.33
CA GLY A 374 -11.30 7.99 5.90
C GLY A 374 -10.18 7.03 5.51
N PHE A 375 -9.14 6.86 6.33
CA PHE A 375 -7.98 6.03 6.03
C PHE A 375 -7.42 5.35 7.29
N GLY A 376 -6.52 4.37 7.11
CA GLY A 376 -5.90 3.59 8.19
C GLY A 376 -4.64 4.25 8.73
N GLY A 377 -3.75 4.54 7.84
CA GLY A 377 -2.49 5.22 7.97
C GLY A 377 -2.23 6.06 6.73
N MET A 378 -1.09 6.72 6.69
CA MET A 378 -0.61 7.47 5.55
C MET A 378 0.91 7.39 5.49
N GLU A 379 1.41 7.01 4.34
CA GLU A 379 2.80 6.70 4.05
C GLU A 379 3.74 7.91 4.00
N ASN A 380 3.37 9.09 4.40
CA ASN A 380 4.22 10.30 4.25
C ASN A 380 5.71 9.98 4.40
N TRP A 381 6.49 10.19 3.36
CA TRP A 381 7.85 9.67 3.23
C TRP A 381 8.78 10.10 4.37
N GLY A 382 9.28 9.14 5.15
CA GLY A 382 10.12 9.36 6.34
C GLY A 382 9.36 9.79 7.59
N SER A 383 8.02 9.96 7.55
CA SER A 383 7.16 10.38 8.68
C SER A 383 5.74 9.87 8.51
N ILE A 384 5.49 8.61 8.80
CA ILE A 384 4.18 7.99 8.71
C ILE A 384 3.19 8.65 9.67
N PHE A 385 1.94 8.81 9.25
CA PHE A 385 0.83 9.15 10.12
C PHE A 385 -0.10 7.94 10.30
N GLU A 386 -0.54 7.68 11.53
CA GLU A 386 -1.47 6.59 11.85
C GLU A 386 -2.47 7.01 12.93
N PHE A 387 -3.64 6.38 12.94
CA PHE A 387 -4.60 6.63 14.00
C PHE A 387 -4.27 5.80 15.25
N ALA A 388 -4.04 6.47 16.38
CA ALA A 388 -3.62 5.88 17.64
C ALA A 388 -4.49 4.72 18.12
N ASP A 389 -5.81 4.83 17.94
CA ASP A 389 -6.77 3.81 18.36
C ASP A 389 -6.71 2.53 17.50
N ARG A 390 -5.92 2.53 16.43
CA ARG A 390 -5.73 1.41 15.52
C ARG A 390 -4.41 0.70 15.73
N VAL A 391 -3.36 1.44 16.12
CA VAL A 391 -1.99 0.93 16.17
C VAL A 391 -1.41 0.85 17.58
N LEU A 392 -1.86 1.69 18.50
CA LEU A 392 -1.39 1.66 19.87
C LEU A 392 -2.09 0.56 20.66
N THR A 393 -1.31 -0.28 21.33
CA THR A 393 -1.82 -1.36 22.19
C THR A 393 -1.49 -1.07 23.63
N LYS A 394 -2.53 -0.93 24.48
CA LYS A 394 -2.33 -0.72 25.90
C LYS A 394 -1.54 -1.89 26.50
N PRO A 395 -0.57 -1.64 27.39
CA PRO A 395 0.17 -2.69 28.05
C PRO A 395 -0.76 -3.70 28.76
N GLY A 396 -0.61 -4.98 28.40
CA GLY A 396 -1.45 -6.08 28.89
C GLY A 396 -2.62 -6.46 27.99
N ASP A 397 -2.95 -5.64 26.99
CA ASP A 397 -3.94 -6.01 25.96
C ASP A 397 -3.26 -6.81 24.82
N THR A 398 -4.07 -7.56 24.08
CA THR A 398 -3.59 -8.31 22.91
C THR A 398 -3.66 -7.43 21.67
N PRO A 399 -2.52 -7.24 20.96
CA PRO A 399 -2.52 -6.55 19.68
C PRO A 399 -3.43 -7.22 18.64
N THR A 400 -3.92 -6.48 17.70
CA THR A 400 -4.77 -7.00 16.64
C THR A 400 -3.98 -7.22 15.35
N LEU A 401 -4.47 -8.11 14.48
CA LEU A 401 -3.94 -8.24 13.12
C LEU A 401 -3.89 -6.88 12.39
N TYR A 402 -4.93 -6.07 12.60
CA TYR A 402 -5.01 -4.75 11.98
C TYR A 402 -3.85 -3.83 12.40
N SER A 403 -3.48 -3.84 13.70
CA SER A 403 -2.35 -3.05 14.20
C SER A 403 -1.03 -3.43 13.51
N VAL A 404 -0.80 -4.72 13.28
CA VAL A 404 0.37 -5.21 12.55
C VAL A 404 0.35 -4.78 11.10
N THR A 405 -0.77 -5.05 10.41
CA THR A 405 -0.85 -4.86 8.96
C THR A 405 -0.82 -3.40 8.55
N VAL A 406 -1.38 -2.46 9.34
CA VAL A 406 -1.27 -1.03 9.04
C VAL A 406 0.19 -0.57 9.16
N VAL A 407 0.86 -0.84 10.27
CA VAL A 407 2.28 -0.46 10.47
C VAL A 407 3.16 -1.00 9.34
N THR A 408 3.01 -2.27 8.99
CA THR A 408 3.85 -2.88 7.95
C THR A 408 3.49 -2.43 6.54
N HIS A 409 2.22 -2.04 6.31
CA HIS A 409 1.73 -1.47 5.05
C HIS A 409 2.36 -0.11 4.78
N GLU A 410 2.25 0.84 5.73
CA GLU A 410 2.79 2.18 5.57
C GLU A 410 4.32 2.18 5.43
N ILE A 411 5.01 1.22 6.06
CA ILE A 411 6.46 1.07 5.88
C ILE A 411 6.80 0.52 4.49
N ALA A 412 5.98 -0.36 3.90
CA ALA A 412 6.23 -0.87 2.55
C ALA A 412 6.14 0.23 1.49
N HIS A 413 5.26 1.19 1.69
CA HIS A 413 5.13 2.37 0.83
C HIS A 413 6.41 3.19 0.74
N GLN A 414 7.30 3.16 1.73
CA GLN A 414 8.55 3.93 1.70
C GLN A 414 9.42 3.58 0.47
N TRP A 415 9.17 2.42 -0.16
CA TRP A 415 9.75 2.01 -1.44
C TRP A 415 8.71 2.06 -2.57
N PHE A 416 7.50 1.50 -2.33
CA PHE A 416 6.43 1.36 -3.32
C PHE A 416 5.36 2.44 -3.11
N GLY A 417 5.55 3.58 -3.74
CA GLY A 417 4.78 4.82 -3.59
C GLY A 417 5.67 6.02 -3.40
N ASP A 418 6.69 5.91 -2.55
CA ASP A 418 7.53 7.03 -2.14
C ASP A 418 8.83 7.10 -2.94
N LEU A 419 9.69 6.07 -2.83
CA LEU A 419 10.93 6.03 -3.61
C LEU A 419 10.63 5.98 -5.10
N VAL A 420 9.71 5.10 -5.50
CA VAL A 420 9.16 5.00 -6.85
C VAL A 420 7.67 5.27 -6.78
N THR A 421 7.22 6.37 -7.35
CA THR A 421 5.82 6.81 -7.31
C THR A 421 5.11 6.45 -8.63
N LEU A 422 3.82 6.18 -8.58
CA LEU A 422 2.98 6.08 -9.78
C LEU A 422 3.09 7.36 -10.62
N ASP A 423 2.84 7.26 -11.92
CA ASP A 423 2.84 8.40 -12.84
C ASP A 423 1.50 9.18 -12.82
N TRP A 424 0.40 8.46 -12.61
CA TRP A 424 -0.95 9.00 -12.50
C TRP A 424 -1.86 8.09 -11.66
N TRP A 425 -2.89 8.63 -11.08
CA TRP A 425 -3.81 7.95 -10.16
C TRP A 425 -4.50 6.71 -10.72
N ASP A 426 -4.59 6.56 -12.06
CA ASP A 426 -5.01 5.31 -12.71
C ASP A 426 -4.21 4.10 -12.23
N ASN A 427 -2.97 4.35 -11.81
CA ASN A 427 -1.96 3.37 -11.44
C ASN A 427 -1.72 3.29 -9.92
N VAL A 428 -2.64 3.82 -9.09
CA VAL A 428 -2.51 3.81 -7.62
C VAL A 428 -2.29 2.40 -7.04
N TRP A 429 -2.70 1.37 -7.75
CA TRP A 429 -2.42 -0.01 -7.39
C TRP A 429 -0.91 -0.34 -7.32
N LEU A 430 -0.04 0.40 -8.05
CA LEU A 430 1.41 0.27 -7.94
C LEU A 430 1.93 0.65 -6.55
N ASN A 431 1.22 1.49 -5.82
CA ASN A 431 1.48 1.77 -4.41
C ASN A 431 0.78 0.72 -3.54
N GLU A 432 -0.53 0.66 -3.60
CA GLU A 432 -1.40 -0.01 -2.66
C GLU A 432 -1.38 -1.54 -2.73
N SER A 433 -1.36 -2.09 -3.96
CA SER A 433 -1.28 -3.54 -4.12
C SER A 433 0.05 -4.09 -3.60
N PHE A 434 1.15 -3.35 -3.78
CA PHE A 434 2.45 -3.75 -3.24
C PHE A 434 2.49 -3.64 -1.72
N ALA A 435 2.02 -2.54 -1.15
CA ALA A 435 1.97 -2.39 0.31
C ALA A 435 1.10 -3.49 0.94
N ARG A 436 -0.06 -3.80 0.33
CA ARG A 436 -0.94 -4.91 0.75
C ARG A 436 -0.26 -6.27 0.60
N TRP A 437 0.49 -6.50 -0.47
CA TRP A 437 1.21 -7.74 -0.69
C TRP A 437 2.34 -7.93 0.33
N PHE A 438 3.08 -6.87 0.64
CA PHE A 438 4.15 -6.88 1.63
C PHE A 438 3.63 -7.02 3.06
N ASP A 439 2.56 -6.32 3.45
CA ASP A 439 1.99 -6.41 4.80
C ASP A 439 1.57 -7.85 5.14
N ARG A 440 0.93 -8.54 4.18
CA ARG A 440 0.51 -9.92 4.33
C ARG A 440 1.70 -10.87 4.39
N ARG A 441 2.66 -10.73 3.50
CA ARG A 441 3.86 -11.58 3.49
C ARG A 441 4.71 -11.39 4.74
N THR A 442 4.83 -10.17 5.22
CA THR A 442 5.52 -9.88 6.50
C THR A 442 4.82 -10.58 7.66
N THR A 443 3.51 -10.47 7.76
CA THR A 443 2.75 -11.13 8.82
C THR A 443 2.83 -12.65 8.72
N ILE A 444 2.67 -13.24 7.52
CA ILE A 444 2.81 -14.69 7.30
C ILE A 444 4.20 -15.18 7.73
N LYS A 445 5.25 -14.42 7.40
CA LYS A 445 6.63 -14.81 7.66
C LYS A 445 6.99 -14.75 9.14
N PHE A 446 6.59 -13.69 9.84
CA PHE A 446 7.06 -13.44 11.20
C PHE A 446 6.04 -13.76 12.29
N HIS A 447 4.74 -13.80 11.93
CA HIS A 447 3.67 -14.13 12.88
C HIS A 447 2.50 -14.87 12.21
N PRO A 448 2.71 -16.11 11.76
CA PRO A 448 1.71 -16.89 11.04
C PRO A 448 0.44 -17.19 11.87
N ASP A 449 0.49 -17.03 13.20
CA ASP A 449 -0.67 -17.17 14.08
C ASP A 449 -1.67 -16.02 13.91
N TYR A 450 -1.21 -14.81 13.54
CA TYR A 450 -2.07 -13.68 13.22
C TYR A 450 -2.67 -13.80 11.82
N TYR A 451 -1.85 -14.21 10.85
CA TYR A 451 -2.26 -14.33 9.46
C TYR A 451 -1.39 -15.36 8.73
N SER A 452 -2.03 -16.32 8.09
CA SER A 452 -1.41 -17.44 7.39
C SER A 452 -1.76 -17.45 5.91
N PHE A 453 -1.13 -18.32 5.12
CA PHE A 453 -1.55 -18.54 3.73
C PHE A 453 -2.99 -19.06 3.61
N SER A 454 -3.53 -19.74 4.62
CA SER A 454 -4.95 -20.09 4.64
C SER A 454 -5.85 -18.86 4.74
N ASP A 455 -5.46 -17.87 5.54
CA ASP A 455 -6.17 -16.60 5.63
C ASP A 455 -6.05 -15.81 4.32
N TYR A 456 -4.88 -15.87 3.66
CA TYR A 456 -4.66 -15.28 2.33
C TYR A 456 -5.58 -15.89 1.26
N VAL A 457 -5.79 -17.20 1.30
CA VAL A 457 -6.77 -17.88 0.42
C VAL A 457 -8.19 -17.42 0.71
N LEU A 458 -8.59 -17.25 1.97
CA LEU A 458 -9.91 -16.72 2.32
C LEU A 458 -10.11 -15.29 1.84
N ASP A 459 -9.08 -14.44 1.97
CA ASP A 459 -9.09 -13.07 1.43
C ASP A 459 -9.28 -13.10 -0.10
N LYS A 460 -8.55 -13.98 -0.82
CA LYS A 460 -8.72 -14.17 -2.27
C LYS A 460 -10.18 -14.48 -2.63
N HIS A 461 -10.79 -15.41 -1.92
CA HIS A 461 -12.18 -15.75 -2.17
C HIS A 461 -13.17 -14.65 -1.83
N THR A 462 -12.87 -13.78 -0.87
CA THR A 462 -13.64 -12.57 -0.59
C THR A 462 -13.55 -11.57 -1.75
N VAL A 463 -12.36 -11.37 -2.29
CA VAL A 463 -12.13 -10.53 -3.48
C VAL A 463 -12.88 -11.08 -4.69
N ILE A 464 -12.85 -12.40 -4.91
CA ILE A 464 -13.58 -13.03 -6.01
C ILE A 464 -15.09 -12.76 -5.90
N VAL A 465 -15.69 -12.79 -4.69
CA VAL A 465 -17.11 -12.43 -4.52
C VAL A 465 -17.39 -11.00 -4.96
N ALA A 466 -16.54 -10.06 -4.58
CA ALA A 466 -16.69 -8.67 -4.99
C ALA A 466 -16.51 -8.50 -6.51
N ASP A 467 -15.58 -9.23 -7.10
CA ASP A 467 -15.23 -9.14 -8.52
C ASP A 467 -16.28 -9.79 -9.45
N LEU A 468 -17.18 -10.58 -8.88
CA LEU A 468 -18.32 -11.17 -9.58
C LEU A 468 -19.60 -10.31 -9.51
N LYS A 469 -19.57 -9.17 -8.85
CA LYS A 469 -20.72 -8.24 -8.77
C LYS A 469 -20.76 -7.28 -9.95
N ASP A 470 -21.95 -6.78 -10.28
CA ASP A 470 -22.14 -5.74 -11.32
C ASP A 470 -21.45 -4.42 -10.99
N THR A 471 -21.15 -4.21 -9.69
CA THR A 471 -20.43 -3.05 -9.20
C THR A 471 -18.91 -3.20 -9.26
N ALA A 472 -18.41 -4.35 -9.74
CA ALA A 472 -16.98 -4.58 -9.90
C ALA A 472 -16.35 -3.59 -10.88
N VAL A 473 -15.14 -3.17 -10.56
CA VAL A 473 -14.35 -2.29 -11.44
C VAL A 473 -12.94 -2.87 -11.62
N PRO A 474 -12.27 -2.61 -12.74
CA PRO A 474 -10.88 -3.01 -12.93
C PRO A 474 -9.97 -2.43 -11.85
N VAL A 475 -8.86 -3.10 -11.57
CA VAL A 475 -7.80 -2.61 -10.68
C VAL A 475 -7.21 -1.31 -11.21
N GLN A 476 -6.87 -1.30 -12.50
CA GLN A 476 -6.47 -0.10 -13.24
C GLN A 476 -7.69 0.50 -13.93
N ARG A 477 -8.07 1.70 -13.52
CA ARG A 477 -9.20 2.45 -14.11
C ARG A 477 -8.71 3.68 -14.83
N ASN A 478 -9.43 4.11 -15.85
CA ASN A 478 -9.19 5.39 -16.50
C ASN A 478 -9.91 6.50 -15.70
N LEU A 479 -9.16 7.26 -14.92
CA LEU A 479 -9.68 8.35 -14.09
C LEU A 479 -9.65 9.66 -14.89
N ASN A 480 -10.64 9.87 -15.78
CA ASN A 480 -10.68 11.00 -16.71
C ASN A 480 -11.54 12.18 -16.21
N ASP A 481 -12.25 12.04 -15.08
CA ASP A 481 -13.12 13.09 -14.58
C ASP A 481 -12.80 13.51 -13.14
N ALA A 482 -13.16 14.77 -12.81
CA ALA A 482 -12.89 15.37 -11.51
C ALA A 482 -13.57 14.67 -10.33
N GLY A 483 -14.70 14.00 -10.58
CA GLY A 483 -15.43 13.25 -9.56
C GLY A 483 -14.74 11.95 -9.15
N SER A 484 -13.79 11.48 -9.97
CA SER A 484 -13.06 10.23 -9.75
C SER A 484 -11.87 10.37 -8.83
N PHE A 485 -11.36 11.59 -8.58
CA PHE A 485 -10.10 11.82 -7.86
C PHE A 485 -10.16 11.55 -6.34
N GLY A 486 -11.31 11.61 -5.72
CA GLY A 486 -11.48 11.30 -4.30
C GLY A 486 -11.48 9.80 -3.98
N PHE A 487 -11.17 8.93 -4.96
CA PHE A 487 -11.48 7.52 -4.85
C PHE A 487 -10.37 6.57 -5.27
N ILE A 488 -9.58 6.11 -4.30
CA ILE A 488 -8.90 4.80 -4.33
C ILE A 488 -9.95 3.67 -4.13
N SER A 489 -11.20 3.94 -4.35
CA SER A 489 -12.31 3.02 -4.08
C SER A 489 -12.88 2.42 -5.39
N PRO A 490 -13.37 1.18 -5.34
CA PRO A 490 -13.39 0.33 -4.15
C PRO A 490 -12.01 -0.24 -3.83
N SER A 491 -11.57 0.01 -2.61
CA SER A 491 -10.25 -0.40 -2.12
C SER A 491 -9.95 -1.89 -2.31
N ILE A 492 -10.98 -2.75 -2.26
CA ILE A 492 -10.81 -4.20 -2.44
C ILE A 492 -10.15 -4.57 -3.76
N PHE A 493 -10.35 -3.79 -4.85
CA PHE A 493 -9.70 -4.09 -6.13
C PHE A 493 -8.28 -3.55 -6.15
N VAL A 494 -8.09 -2.30 -5.75
CA VAL A 494 -6.79 -1.63 -5.77
C VAL A 494 -5.82 -2.27 -4.78
N TYR A 495 -6.26 -2.62 -3.57
CA TYR A 495 -5.43 -3.23 -2.53
C TYR A 495 -5.37 -4.75 -2.68
N ASN A 496 -6.51 -5.42 -2.64
CA ASN A 496 -6.55 -6.87 -2.47
C ASN A 496 -6.47 -7.62 -3.80
N LYS A 497 -7.30 -7.31 -4.83
CA LYS A 497 -7.18 -7.99 -6.14
C LYS A 497 -5.79 -7.81 -6.73
N GLY A 498 -5.26 -6.57 -6.70
CA GLY A 498 -3.92 -6.30 -7.21
C GLY A 498 -2.84 -7.12 -6.47
N SER A 499 -2.91 -7.25 -5.13
CA SER A 499 -1.96 -8.08 -4.38
C SER A 499 -2.05 -9.58 -4.76
N HIS A 500 -3.26 -10.10 -5.04
CA HIS A 500 -3.42 -11.49 -5.52
C HIS A 500 -2.90 -11.67 -6.95
N VAL A 501 -2.99 -10.64 -7.79
CA VAL A 501 -2.36 -10.66 -9.13
C VAL A 501 -0.84 -10.70 -9.01
N LEU A 502 -0.25 -9.91 -8.09
CA LEU A 502 1.19 -9.96 -7.81
C LEU A 502 1.64 -11.34 -7.32
N GLU A 503 0.85 -11.98 -6.46
CA GLU A 503 1.13 -13.35 -6.00
C GLU A 503 1.05 -14.37 -7.14
N THR A 504 0.06 -14.24 -8.03
CA THR A 504 -0.07 -15.08 -9.23
C THR A 504 1.14 -14.93 -10.15
N VAL A 505 1.62 -13.69 -10.34
CA VAL A 505 2.85 -13.42 -11.09
C VAL A 505 4.06 -14.04 -10.40
N GLN A 506 4.20 -13.89 -9.07
CA GLN A 506 5.30 -14.52 -8.33
C GLN A 506 5.29 -16.04 -8.45
N ASN A 507 4.13 -16.69 -8.30
CA ASN A 507 4.02 -18.14 -8.46
C ASN A 507 4.47 -18.60 -9.85
N TYR A 508 4.29 -17.77 -10.88
CA TYR A 508 4.72 -18.04 -12.24
C TYR A 508 6.23 -17.86 -12.46
N ILE A 509 6.77 -16.71 -12.02
CA ILE A 509 8.19 -16.41 -12.30
C ILE A 509 9.15 -16.99 -11.26
N GLY A 510 8.66 -17.22 -10.02
CA GLY A 510 9.42 -17.67 -8.86
C GLY A 510 9.81 -16.52 -7.93
N GLU A 511 9.99 -16.82 -6.65
CA GLU A 511 10.27 -15.84 -5.60
C GLU A 511 11.57 -15.06 -5.84
N GLU A 512 12.65 -15.74 -6.23
CA GLU A 512 13.93 -15.12 -6.53
C GLU A 512 13.84 -14.13 -7.71
N ALA A 513 13.13 -14.52 -8.78
CA ALA A 513 12.94 -13.64 -9.94
C ALA A 513 12.03 -12.45 -9.58
N MET A 514 11.02 -12.65 -8.75
CA MET A 514 10.17 -11.56 -8.24
C MET A 514 10.99 -10.55 -7.43
N GLN A 515 11.77 -11.01 -6.44
CA GLN A 515 12.63 -10.15 -5.64
C GLN A 515 13.62 -9.38 -6.51
N LYS A 516 14.35 -10.07 -7.38
CA LYS A 516 15.34 -9.43 -8.28
C LYS A 516 14.69 -8.44 -9.24
N GLY A 517 13.51 -8.75 -9.76
CA GLY A 517 12.77 -7.85 -10.65
C GLY A 517 12.30 -6.59 -9.92
N LEU A 518 11.84 -6.72 -8.68
CA LEU A 518 11.49 -5.57 -7.83
C LEU A 518 12.71 -4.73 -7.46
N GLN A 519 13.88 -5.35 -7.21
CA GLN A 519 15.13 -4.61 -7.00
C GLN A 519 15.54 -3.82 -8.25
N ILE A 520 15.41 -4.40 -9.45
CA ILE A 520 15.65 -3.70 -10.71
C ILE A 520 14.67 -2.53 -10.85
N TYR A 521 13.37 -2.76 -10.64
CA TYR A 521 12.33 -1.74 -10.72
C TYR A 521 12.60 -0.56 -9.79
N LEU A 522 12.85 -0.84 -8.51
CA LEU A 522 13.10 0.20 -7.51
C LEU A 522 14.39 0.97 -7.79
N LYS A 523 15.45 0.30 -8.27
CA LYS A 523 16.73 0.95 -8.59
C LYS A 523 16.63 1.80 -9.85
N ASP A 524 16.03 1.26 -10.92
CA ASP A 524 16.01 1.93 -12.23
C ASP A 524 15.07 3.16 -12.23
N TYR A 525 14.07 3.19 -11.33
CA TYR A 525 13.09 4.28 -11.24
C TYR A 525 13.13 5.05 -9.91
N ALA A 526 14.16 4.84 -9.07
CA ALA A 526 14.33 5.55 -7.80
C ALA A 526 14.20 7.06 -7.97
N PHE A 527 13.48 7.71 -7.04
CA PHE A 527 13.17 9.15 -7.05
C PHE A 527 12.41 9.63 -8.29
N GLY A 528 11.81 8.71 -9.02
CA GLY A 528 11.06 8.96 -10.25
C GLY A 528 9.66 8.35 -10.18
N ASN A 529 9.02 8.32 -11.35
CA ASN A 529 7.68 7.75 -11.53
C ASN A 529 7.74 6.45 -12.32
N ALA A 530 6.75 5.59 -12.12
CA ALA A 530 6.65 4.34 -12.85
C ALA A 530 5.23 4.09 -13.37
N THR A 531 5.19 3.26 -14.42
CA THR A 531 3.98 2.75 -15.05
C THR A 531 3.93 1.23 -14.87
N PRO A 532 2.78 0.57 -15.05
CA PRO A 532 2.70 -0.88 -15.08
C PRO A 532 3.71 -1.52 -16.06
N SER A 533 3.88 -0.94 -17.25
CA SER A 533 4.85 -1.44 -18.23
C SER A 533 6.29 -1.47 -17.71
N ARG A 534 6.70 -0.46 -16.94
CA ARG A 534 8.04 -0.41 -16.32
C ARG A 534 8.23 -1.52 -15.28
N LEU A 535 7.20 -1.78 -14.49
CA LEU A 535 7.19 -2.91 -13.54
C LEU A 535 7.31 -4.24 -14.27
N TRP A 536 6.43 -4.49 -15.26
CA TRP A 536 6.43 -5.76 -15.98
C TRP A 536 7.75 -6.02 -16.70
N THR A 537 8.31 -5.00 -17.36
CA THR A 537 9.64 -5.09 -18.01
C THR A 537 10.74 -5.48 -17.04
N SER A 538 10.72 -4.96 -15.81
CA SER A 538 11.70 -5.30 -14.78
C SER A 538 11.57 -6.77 -14.32
N LEU A 539 10.34 -7.25 -14.15
CA LEU A 539 10.06 -8.65 -13.81
C LEU A 539 10.41 -9.62 -14.95
N GLU A 540 10.11 -9.26 -16.19
CA GLU A 540 10.49 -10.03 -17.39
C GLU A 540 12.01 -10.16 -17.51
N LYS A 541 12.74 -9.07 -17.29
CA LYS A 541 14.22 -9.06 -17.29
C LYS A 541 14.79 -10.00 -16.22
N ALA A 542 14.22 -10.00 -15.02
CA ALA A 542 14.68 -10.84 -13.92
C ALA A 542 14.34 -12.32 -14.09
N SER A 543 13.23 -12.63 -14.77
CA SER A 543 12.74 -13.99 -14.97
C SER A 543 13.26 -14.69 -16.25
N GLY A 544 14.26 -14.11 -16.92
CA GLY A 544 14.83 -14.67 -18.15
C GLY A 544 13.91 -14.52 -19.38
N GLY A 545 13.10 -13.47 -19.43
CA GLY A 545 12.23 -13.12 -20.55
C GLY A 545 10.87 -13.83 -20.53
N LYS A 546 10.43 -14.32 -19.36
CA LYS A 546 9.05 -14.81 -19.20
C LYS A 546 8.07 -13.66 -19.45
N LYS A 547 7.00 -13.92 -20.20
CA LYS A 547 5.96 -12.94 -20.53
C LYS A 547 5.10 -12.62 -19.31
N VAL A 548 5.39 -11.54 -18.61
CA VAL A 548 4.66 -11.09 -17.40
C VAL A 548 3.64 -10.02 -17.73
N ALA A 549 3.95 -9.13 -18.68
CA ALA A 549 3.07 -8.01 -19.04
C ALA A 549 1.68 -8.49 -19.50
N ASP A 550 1.62 -9.48 -20.39
CA ASP A 550 0.35 -10.01 -20.89
C ASP A 550 -0.50 -10.61 -19.76
N ILE A 551 0.16 -11.26 -18.77
CA ILE A 551 -0.51 -11.82 -17.59
C ILE A 551 -1.05 -10.69 -16.72
N GLY A 552 -0.17 -9.82 -16.23
CA GLY A 552 -0.55 -8.73 -15.32
C GLY A 552 -1.66 -7.86 -15.89
N ASP A 553 -1.48 -7.36 -17.12
CA ASP A 553 -2.44 -6.49 -17.80
C ASP A 553 -3.80 -7.16 -17.99
N SER A 554 -3.84 -8.48 -18.27
CA SER A 554 -5.11 -9.18 -18.44
C SER A 554 -5.95 -9.24 -17.16
N PHE A 555 -5.32 -9.24 -16.00
CA PHE A 555 -6.03 -9.24 -14.70
C PHE A 555 -6.34 -7.83 -14.18
N ILE A 556 -5.41 -6.87 -14.34
CA ILE A 556 -5.61 -5.54 -13.75
C ILE A 556 -6.58 -4.67 -14.54
N ARG A 557 -6.74 -4.91 -15.86
CA ARG A 557 -7.60 -4.11 -16.75
C ARG A 557 -9.00 -4.69 -16.95
N GLN A 558 -9.29 -5.85 -16.37
CA GLN A 558 -10.57 -6.52 -16.47
C GLN A 558 -11.18 -6.78 -15.09
N THR A 559 -12.50 -6.80 -15.04
CA THR A 559 -13.29 -7.29 -13.90
C THR A 559 -13.52 -8.80 -14.05
N GLY A 560 -13.94 -9.44 -12.97
CA GLY A 560 -14.24 -10.86 -12.96
C GLY A 560 -13.03 -11.75 -12.76
N VAL A 561 -13.27 -13.04 -12.72
CA VAL A 561 -12.28 -14.08 -12.48
C VAL A 561 -12.43 -15.21 -13.50
N PRO A 562 -11.34 -15.76 -14.04
CA PRO A 562 -11.42 -16.90 -14.95
C PRO A 562 -11.81 -18.18 -14.21
N LEU A 563 -12.70 -18.96 -14.83
CA LEU A 563 -13.00 -20.34 -14.47
C LEU A 563 -12.21 -21.26 -15.39
N LEU A 564 -11.29 -22.04 -14.83
CA LEU A 564 -10.57 -23.08 -15.53
C LEU A 564 -11.28 -24.42 -15.34
N THR A 565 -11.60 -25.12 -16.43
CA THR A 565 -12.10 -26.50 -16.38
C THR A 565 -11.06 -27.45 -16.95
N VAL A 566 -10.60 -28.35 -16.11
CA VAL A 566 -9.57 -29.34 -16.41
C VAL A 566 -10.23 -30.71 -16.68
N ASP A 567 -9.96 -31.29 -17.82
CA ASP A 567 -10.32 -32.66 -18.18
C ASP A 567 -9.05 -33.46 -18.48
N ALA A 568 -8.74 -34.44 -17.64
CA ALA A 568 -7.56 -35.27 -17.73
C ALA A 568 -7.98 -36.73 -18.04
N GLN A 569 -7.54 -37.26 -19.15
CA GLN A 569 -7.89 -38.62 -19.61
C GLN A 569 -6.64 -39.47 -19.81
N CYS A 570 -6.60 -40.63 -19.17
CA CYS A 570 -5.54 -41.59 -19.34
C CYS A 570 -5.77 -42.41 -20.62
N ALA A 571 -4.74 -42.49 -21.48
CA ALA A 571 -4.73 -43.36 -22.63
C ALA A 571 -3.32 -43.91 -22.86
N GLY A 572 -3.19 -45.24 -22.80
CA GLY A 572 -1.88 -45.88 -22.83
C GLY A 572 -1.06 -45.58 -21.58
N ASP A 573 0.12 -45.01 -21.78
CA ASP A 573 1.05 -44.60 -20.73
C ASP A 573 1.10 -43.07 -20.52
N ARG A 574 0.07 -42.34 -20.99
CA ARG A 574 0.02 -40.89 -20.98
C ARG A 574 -1.32 -40.35 -20.45
N THR A 575 -1.27 -39.19 -19.86
CA THR A 575 -2.46 -38.41 -19.51
C THR A 575 -2.60 -37.24 -20.49
N TYR A 576 -3.71 -37.23 -21.24
CA TYR A 576 -4.11 -36.13 -22.12
C TYR A 576 -4.95 -35.15 -21.34
N VAL A 577 -4.47 -33.91 -21.25
CA VAL A 577 -5.13 -32.87 -20.47
C VAL A 577 -5.69 -31.79 -21.40
N SER A 578 -6.99 -31.57 -21.34
CA SER A 578 -7.68 -30.46 -21.99
C SER A 578 -8.10 -29.46 -20.91
N ILE A 579 -7.75 -28.19 -21.12
CA ILE A 579 -8.12 -27.09 -20.20
C ILE A 579 -8.86 -26.06 -21.01
N SER A 580 -10.04 -25.67 -20.53
CA SER A 580 -10.78 -24.54 -21.06
C SER A 580 -10.82 -23.40 -20.01
N GLN A 581 -10.83 -22.15 -20.48
CA GLN A 581 -11.14 -20.98 -19.67
C GLN A 581 -12.41 -20.31 -20.15
N GLU A 582 -13.21 -19.84 -19.22
CA GLU A 582 -14.36 -18.97 -19.45
C GLU A 582 -14.44 -17.96 -18.28
N PRO A 583 -15.11 -16.81 -18.44
CA PRO A 583 -15.50 -15.99 -17.30
C PRO A 583 -16.32 -16.80 -16.31
N PHE A 584 -16.03 -16.70 -15.00
CA PHE A 584 -16.83 -17.40 -14.01
C PHE A 584 -18.28 -16.96 -14.16
N PRO A 585 -19.27 -17.92 -14.18
CA PRO A 585 -20.66 -17.59 -14.37
C PRO A 585 -21.16 -16.54 -13.37
N ASN A 586 -21.60 -15.40 -13.89
CA ASN A 586 -22.26 -14.35 -13.14
C ASN A 586 -23.62 -14.11 -13.77
N GLN A 587 -24.61 -13.69 -12.98
CA GLN A 587 -25.98 -13.44 -13.47
C GLN A 587 -26.05 -12.34 -14.53
N ASN A 588 -25.06 -11.44 -14.59
CA ASN A 588 -24.98 -10.34 -15.58
C ASN A 588 -23.68 -10.44 -16.37
N ALA A 589 -23.70 -11.27 -17.39
CA ALA A 589 -22.54 -11.63 -18.20
C ALA A 589 -21.78 -10.40 -18.75
N TYR A 590 -20.55 -10.21 -18.29
CA TYR A 590 -19.57 -9.41 -19.03
C TYR A 590 -19.32 -10.05 -20.41
N PRO A 591 -18.99 -9.26 -21.44
CA PRO A 591 -18.65 -9.82 -22.75
C PRO A 591 -17.52 -10.86 -22.59
N ALA A 592 -17.51 -11.88 -23.42
CA ALA A 592 -16.58 -13.00 -23.36
C ALA A 592 -15.12 -12.51 -23.27
N SER A 593 -14.64 -12.35 -22.04
CA SER A 593 -13.27 -11.98 -21.76
C SER A 593 -12.40 -13.24 -21.64
N THR A 594 -11.22 -13.19 -22.20
CA THR A 594 -10.17 -14.18 -21.96
C THR A 594 -9.05 -13.53 -21.18
N TRP A 595 -8.41 -14.32 -20.32
CA TRP A 595 -7.22 -13.90 -19.57
C TRP A 595 -5.98 -14.59 -20.11
N THR A 596 -4.84 -14.00 -19.93
CA THR A 596 -3.55 -14.66 -20.08
C THR A 596 -3.18 -15.23 -18.70
N ILE A 597 -3.36 -16.54 -18.53
CA ILE A 597 -3.29 -17.20 -17.22
C ILE A 597 -2.03 -18.05 -17.13
N PRO A 598 -1.14 -17.84 -16.15
CA PRO A 598 -0.08 -18.78 -15.85
C PRO A 598 -0.69 -19.97 -15.08
N VAL A 599 -0.71 -21.13 -15.70
CA VAL A 599 -1.26 -22.35 -15.12
C VAL A 599 -0.12 -23.28 -14.73
N THR A 600 -0.08 -23.66 -13.47
CA THR A 600 0.80 -24.74 -12.98
C THR A 600 -0.05 -25.96 -12.65
N LEU A 601 0.28 -27.08 -13.27
CA LEU A 601 -0.31 -28.38 -12.97
C LEU A 601 0.62 -29.17 -12.06
N ALA A 602 0.05 -29.80 -11.01
CA ALA A 602 0.68 -30.87 -10.27
C ALA A 602 0.16 -32.21 -10.76
N TYR A 603 1.04 -33.19 -10.90
CA TYR A 603 0.72 -34.53 -11.38
C TYR A 603 1.76 -35.55 -10.89
N GLY A 604 1.61 -36.80 -11.24
CA GLY A 604 2.44 -37.91 -10.75
C GLY A 604 1.77 -38.64 -9.59
N ASP A 605 2.33 -39.78 -9.18
CA ASP A 605 1.72 -40.65 -8.17
C ASP A 605 1.58 -39.97 -6.82
N ALA A 606 2.57 -39.17 -6.41
CA ALA A 606 2.56 -38.38 -5.21
C ALA A 606 2.22 -36.89 -5.46
N MET A 607 1.76 -36.52 -6.66
CA MET A 607 1.44 -35.13 -7.05
C MET A 607 2.66 -34.19 -6.95
N GLU A 608 3.86 -34.72 -7.14
CA GLU A 608 5.13 -33.99 -6.94
C GLU A 608 5.65 -33.29 -8.21
N GLN A 609 5.23 -33.80 -9.40
CA GLN A 609 5.69 -33.23 -10.68
C GLN A 609 4.94 -31.93 -10.98
N ARG A 610 5.62 -31.03 -11.70
CA ARG A 610 5.06 -29.73 -12.06
C ARG A 610 5.19 -29.46 -13.56
N LYS A 611 4.12 -28.94 -14.15
CA LYS A 611 4.11 -28.43 -15.53
C LYS A 611 3.50 -27.03 -15.51
N THR A 612 4.31 -26.02 -15.80
CA THR A 612 3.85 -24.63 -15.89
C THR A 612 3.84 -24.18 -17.35
N PHE A 613 2.78 -23.49 -17.75
CA PHE A 613 2.61 -22.88 -19.07
C PHE A 613 1.70 -21.64 -18.96
N VAL A 614 1.64 -20.85 -20.03
CA VAL A 614 0.76 -19.68 -20.12
C VAL A 614 -0.38 -20.00 -21.07
N MET A 615 -1.60 -19.85 -20.61
CA MET A 615 -2.83 -20.03 -21.38
C MET A 615 -3.39 -18.67 -21.78
N ALA A 616 -3.29 -18.31 -23.06
CA ALA A 616 -3.82 -17.06 -23.63
C ALA A 616 -5.04 -17.28 -24.54
N THR A 617 -5.47 -18.53 -24.69
CA THR A 617 -6.59 -18.94 -25.55
C THR A 617 -7.71 -19.55 -24.70
N SER A 618 -8.93 -19.63 -25.25
CA SER A 618 -10.06 -20.26 -24.56
C SER A 618 -9.86 -21.74 -24.24
N THR A 619 -8.97 -22.44 -24.98
CA THR A 619 -8.68 -23.84 -24.75
C THR A 619 -7.18 -24.14 -24.98
N THR A 620 -6.65 -25.06 -24.19
CA THR A 620 -5.27 -25.57 -24.32
C THR A 620 -5.28 -27.08 -24.13
N GLN A 621 -4.47 -27.79 -24.90
CA GLN A 621 -4.27 -29.24 -24.76
C GLN A 621 -2.79 -29.55 -24.57
N LEU A 622 -2.49 -30.51 -23.70
CA LEU A 622 -1.13 -30.97 -23.44
C LEU A 622 -1.11 -32.44 -23.02
N GLU A 623 0.07 -33.01 -23.08
CA GLU A 623 0.30 -34.37 -22.64
C GLU A 623 1.21 -34.39 -21.42
N LEU A 624 0.90 -35.27 -20.46
CA LEU A 624 1.73 -35.58 -19.31
C LEU A 624 2.15 -37.04 -19.31
N PRO A 625 3.34 -37.36 -18.82
CA PRO A 625 3.80 -38.75 -18.74
C PRO A 625 3.03 -39.49 -17.63
N GLY A 626 2.74 -40.76 -17.90
CA GLY A 626 2.01 -41.66 -16.99
C GLY A 626 0.51 -41.42 -16.96
N CYS A 627 -0.23 -42.37 -16.41
CA CYS A 627 -1.65 -42.25 -16.08
C CYS A 627 -1.78 -41.64 -14.69
N THR A 628 -2.10 -40.34 -14.59
CA THR A 628 -2.04 -39.60 -13.34
C THR A 628 -3.22 -38.65 -13.17
N ALA A 629 -3.62 -38.45 -11.93
CA ALA A 629 -4.48 -37.31 -11.57
C ALA A 629 -3.77 -35.97 -11.81
N VAL A 630 -4.54 -34.94 -12.08
CA VAL A 630 -4.02 -33.58 -12.37
C VAL A 630 -4.70 -32.55 -11.46
N LEU A 631 -3.88 -31.70 -10.85
CA LEU A 631 -4.32 -30.60 -9.99
C LEU A 631 -3.82 -29.28 -10.58
N ALA A 632 -4.72 -28.34 -10.83
CA ALA A 632 -4.37 -26.99 -11.23
C ALA A 632 -4.18 -26.09 -9.98
N GLY A 633 -3.17 -25.21 -10.00
CA GLY A 633 -2.89 -24.26 -8.93
C GLY A 633 -2.48 -24.91 -7.61
N PRO A 634 -1.38 -25.67 -7.54
CA PRO A 634 -1.00 -26.46 -6.36
C PRO A 634 -0.61 -25.61 -5.14
N THR A 635 -0.46 -24.30 -5.27
CA THR A 635 -0.31 -23.38 -4.13
C THR A 635 -1.66 -22.99 -3.51
N GLY A 636 -2.74 -23.03 -4.29
CA GLY A 636 -4.06 -22.54 -3.91
C GLY A 636 -4.17 -21.00 -3.91
N GLN A 637 -3.13 -20.29 -4.34
CA GLN A 637 -3.01 -18.82 -4.19
C GLN A 637 -3.28 -18.05 -5.50
N ASP A 638 -3.24 -18.73 -6.64
CA ASP A 638 -3.46 -18.09 -7.95
C ASP A 638 -4.87 -17.55 -8.11
N TYR A 639 -5.02 -16.41 -8.82
CA TYR A 639 -6.29 -15.69 -8.95
C TYR A 639 -7.18 -16.25 -10.07
N TYR A 640 -7.64 -17.47 -9.90
CA TYR A 640 -8.65 -18.13 -10.73
C TYR A 640 -9.42 -19.17 -9.92
N VAL A 641 -10.52 -19.67 -10.46
CA VAL A 641 -11.32 -20.78 -9.90
C VAL A 641 -11.07 -22.03 -10.75
N SER A 642 -10.80 -23.15 -10.10
CA SER A 642 -10.56 -24.43 -10.78
C SER A 642 -11.78 -25.35 -10.70
N ASN A 643 -12.17 -25.89 -11.84
CA ASN A 643 -13.15 -26.96 -11.99
C ASN A 643 -12.49 -28.17 -12.67
N TYR A 644 -13.11 -29.33 -12.54
CA TYR A 644 -12.65 -30.57 -13.16
C TYR A 644 -13.81 -31.33 -13.76
N SER A 645 -13.58 -32.13 -14.82
CA SER A 645 -14.59 -33.08 -15.27
C SER A 645 -14.91 -34.10 -14.16
N THR A 646 -16.05 -34.77 -14.25
CA THR A 646 -16.47 -35.73 -13.21
C THR A 646 -15.41 -36.80 -12.93
N GLN A 647 -14.77 -37.29 -13.97
CA GLN A 647 -13.68 -38.28 -13.83
C GLN A 647 -12.45 -37.64 -13.20
N SER A 648 -12.03 -36.47 -13.67
CA SER A 648 -10.86 -35.76 -13.11
C SER A 648 -11.08 -35.37 -11.64
N TRP A 649 -12.30 -35.01 -11.21
CA TRP A 649 -12.63 -34.85 -9.80
C TRP A 649 -12.41 -36.15 -9.01
N SER A 650 -12.92 -37.29 -9.53
CA SER A 650 -12.76 -38.58 -8.84
C SER A 650 -11.29 -38.96 -8.69
N ASP A 651 -10.48 -38.81 -9.76
CA ASP A 651 -9.07 -39.13 -9.76
C ASP A 651 -8.26 -38.22 -8.83
N LEU A 652 -8.59 -36.92 -8.79
CA LEU A 652 -7.96 -35.94 -7.89
C LEU A 652 -8.26 -36.27 -6.42
N LEU A 653 -9.53 -36.55 -6.08
CA LEU A 653 -9.93 -36.86 -4.71
C LEU A 653 -9.32 -38.17 -4.23
N ALA A 654 -9.09 -39.14 -5.11
CA ALA A 654 -8.38 -40.37 -4.76
C ALA A 654 -6.91 -40.11 -4.36
N LYS A 655 -6.32 -38.97 -4.73
CA LYS A 655 -4.96 -38.56 -4.40
C LYS A 655 -4.91 -37.52 -3.28
N ALA A 656 -6.02 -37.16 -2.64
CA ALA A 656 -6.12 -36.07 -1.65
C ALA A 656 -5.13 -36.23 -0.48
N GLN A 657 -4.80 -37.47 -0.08
CA GLN A 657 -3.81 -37.74 0.94
C GLN A 657 -2.40 -37.20 0.62
N ASN A 658 -2.05 -37.05 -0.67
CA ASN A 658 -0.73 -36.56 -1.10
C ASN A 658 -0.54 -35.06 -0.90
N PHE A 659 -1.62 -34.33 -0.65
CA PHE A 659 -1.59 -32.90 -0.35
C PHE A 659 -2.35 -32.53 0.93
N ALA A 660 -2.64 -33.50 1.80
CA ALA A 660 -3.40 -33.32 3.04
C ALA A 660 -2.78 -32.31 4.02
N ASP A 661 -1.46 -32.16 3.99
CA ASP A 661 -0.73 -31.20 4.84
C ASP A 661 -0.74 -29.77 4.27
N ASN A 662 -1.11 -29.59 2.98
CA ASN A 662 -1.19 -28.29 2.35
C ASN A 662 -2.55 -27.63 2.64
N LYS A 663 -2.68 -27.08 3.85
CA LYS A 663 -3.93 -26.44 4.31
C LYS A 663 -4.46 -25.33 3.39
N PRO A 664 -3.61 -24.41 2.86
CA PRO A 664 -4.06 -23.41 1.90
C PRO A 664 -4.69 -24.03 0.65
N LEU A 665 -4.07 -25.07 0.11
CA LEU A 665 -4.59 -25.78 -1.07
C LEU A 665 -5.92 -26.48 -0.80
N LEU A 666 -6.02 -27.22 0.31
CA LEU A 666 -7.27 -27.88 0.71
C LEU A 666 -8.42 -26.87 0.83
N LEU A 667 -8.13 -25.73 1.46
CA LEU A 667 -9.09 -24.65 1.62
C LEU A 667 -9.48 -24.04 0.26
N ASN A 668 -8.51 -23.85 -0.65
CA ASN A 668 -8.80 -23.36 -1.99
C ASN A 668 -9.71 -24.32 -2.78
N ILE A 669 -9.42 -25.62 -2.75
CA ILE A 669 -10.25 -26.64 -3.44
C ILE A 669 -11.69 -26.61 -2.89
N GLU A 670 -11.84 -26.53 -1.56
CA GLU A 670 -13.15 -26.47 -0.94
C GLU A 670 -13.92 -25.19 -1.31
N ARG A 671 -13.23 -24.05 -1.30
CA ARG A 671 -13.81 -22.76 -1.70
C ARG A 671 -14.20 -22.71 -3.17
N ASP A 672 -13.36 -23.24 -4.05
CA ASP A 672 -13.68 -23.38 -5.48
C ASP A 672 -14.92 -24.27 -5.67
N ALA A 673 -14.97 -25.43 -5.00
CA ALA A 673 -16.11 -26.36 -5.07
C ALA A 673 -17.41 -25.71 -4.56
N PHE A 674 -17.34 -24.92 -3.48
CA PHE A 674 -18.50 -24.17 -2.97
C PHE A 674 -19.01 -23.13 -3.99
N ARG A 675 -18.12 -22.42 -4.66
CA ARG A 675 -18.50 -21.48 -5.73
C ARG A 675 -19.11 -22.20 -6.93
N LEU A 676 -18.52 -23.33 -7.33
CA LEU A 676 -19.05 -24.16 -8.40
C LEU A 676 -20.45 -24.69 -8.08
N LEU A 677 -20.72 -25.05 -6.81
CA LEU A 677 -22.06 -25.41 -6.35
C LEU A 677 -23.03 -24.22 -6.51
N SER A 678 -22.61 -23.03 -6.06
CA SER A 678 -23.44 -21.82 -6.19
C SER A 678 -23.73 -21.43 -7.64
N ALA A 679 -22.81 -21.76 -8.56
CA ALA A 679 -22.95 -21.54 -10.00
C ALA A 679 -23.62 -22.72 -10.74
N GLY A 680 -24.08 -23.78 -10.04
CA GLY A 680 -24.69 -24.97 -10.62
C GLY A 680 -23.73 -25.84 -11.46
N ARG A 681 -22.42 -25.68 -11.29
CA ARG A 681 -21.37 -26.42 -12.02
C ARG A 681 -21.03 -27.76 -11.34
N VAL A 682 -21.30 -27.91 -10.07
CA VAL A 682 -21.27 -29.17 -9.33
C VAL A 682 -22.57 -29.33 -8.56
N THR A 683 -22.97 -30.57 -8.29
CA THR A 683 -24.16 -30.88 -7.50
C THR A 683 -23.86 -30.83 -5.99
N GLN A 684 -24.91 -30.73 -5.16
CA GLN A 684 -24.76 -30.80 -3.71
C GLN A 684 -24.04 -32.09 -3.28
N GLY A 685 -24.39 -33.24 -3.88
CA GLY A 685 -23.74 -34.52 -3.57
C GLY A 685 -22.25 -34.55 -3.91
N GLN A 686 -21.86 -33.95 -5.04
CA GLN A 686 -20.44 -33.82 -5.40
C GLN A 686 -19.69 -32.90 -4.40
N TYR A 687 -20.29 -31.78 -4.03
CA TYR A 687 -19.69 -30.86 -3.03
C TYR A 687 -19.52 -31.57 -1.68
N ASP A 688 -20.54 -32.30 -1.20
CA ASP A 688 -20.48 -33.05 0.06
C ASP A 688 -19.39 -34.12 0.02
N GLN A 689 -19.22 -34.81 -1.12
CA GLN A 689 -18.14 -35.77 -1.36
C GLN A 689 -16.77 -35.09 -1.29
N ILE A 690 -16.59 -33.96 -1.98
CA ILE A 690 -15.33 -33.18 -1.98
C ILE A 690 -15.00 -32.77 -0.54
N LYS A 691 -15.95 -32.14 0.16
CA LYS A 691 -15.79 -31.70 1.56
C LYS A 691 -15.42 -32.86 2.49
N GLY A 692 -16.07 -34.02 2.30
CA GLY A 692 -15.81 -35.21 3.09
C GLY A 692 -14.42 -35.78 2.90
N VAL A 693 -13.92 -35.83 1.64
CA VAL A 693 -12.59 -36.34 1.32
C VAL A 693 -11.49 -35.38 1.78
N LEU A 694 -11.67 -34.06 1.62
CA LEU A 694 -10.67 -33.07 2.03
C LEU A 694 -10.48 -33.02 3.55
N ASN A 695 -11.48 -33.40 4.34
CA ASN A 695 -11.44 -33.51 5.79
C ASN A 695 -10.72 -32.33 6.47
N LEU A 696 -11.17 -31.11 6.15
CA LEU A 696 -10.56 -29.87 6.64
C LEU A 696 -10.53 -29.85 8.19
N PRO A 697 -9.43 -29.35 8.80
CA PRO A 697 -9.37 -29.13 10.24
C PRO A 697 -10.56 -28.29 10.75
N THR A 698 -11.06 -28.60 11.94
CA THR A 698 -12.24 -27.92 12.53
C THR A 698 -12.08 -26.41 12.62
N THR A 699 -10.84 -25.95 12.89
CA THR A 699 -10.50 -24.51 12.92
C THR A 699 -10.62 -23.85 11.56
N LEU A 700 -10.23 -24.54 10.47
CA LEU A 700 -10.39 -24.06 9.09
C LEU A 700 -11.86 -24.08 8.68
N LEU A 701 -12.63 -25.11 9.07
CA LEU A 701 -14.08 -25.17 8.82
C LEU A 701 -14.80 -23.99 9.46
N ALA A 702 -14.49 -23.66 10.71
CA ALA A 702 -15.08 -22.50 11.39
C ALA A 702 -14.74 -21.17 10.65
N LYS A 703 -13.49 -20.98 10.20
CA LYS A 703 -13.11 -19.81 9.38
C LYS A 703 -13.88 -19.80 8.05
N THR A 704 -14.06 -20.95 7.44
CA THR A 704 -14.76 -21.12 6.17
C THR A 704 -16.25 -20.78 6.32
N GLU A 705 -16.90 -21.27 7.36
CA GLU A 705 -18.31 -21.00 7.66
C GLU A 705 -18.55 -19.54 8.00
N ALA A 706 -17.66 -18.91 8.77
CA ALA A 706 -17.71 -17.48 9.05
C ALA A 706 -17.56 -16.64 7.77
N SER A 707 -16.66 -17.03 6.86
CA SER A 707 -16.51 -16.40 5.54
C SER A 707 -17.76 -16.57 4.67
N GLN A 708 -18.37 -17.76 4.65
CA GLN A 708 -19.62 -18.02 3.92
C GLN A 708 -20.78 -17.19 4.46
N GLN A 709 -20.97 -17.14 5.79
CA GLN A 709 -22.01 -16.32 6.41
C GLN A 709 -21.84 -14.84 6.07
N LYS A 710 -20.61 -14.36 6.08
CA LYS A 710 -20.29 -12.98 5.70
C LYS A 710 -20.64 -12.71 4.23
N MET A 711 -20.30 -13.64 3.31
CA MET A 711 -20.66 -13.53 1.89
C MET A 711 -22.17 -13.53 1.66
N MET A 712 -22.92 -14.46 2.31
CA MET A 712 -24.39 -14.53 2.20
C MET A 712 -25.07 -13.28 2.75
N ALA A 713 -24.56 -12.71 3.84
CA ALA A 713 -25.06 -11.46 4.40
C ALA A 713 -24.83 -10.26 3.45
N GLN A 714 -23.74 -10.27 2.69
CA GLN A 714 -23.45 -9.27 1.65
C GLN A 714 -24.42 -9.42 0.46
N ASP A 715 -24.67 -10.65 0.02
CA ASP A 715 -25.59 -10.94 -1.11
C ASP A 715 -27.07 -10.63 -0.76
N ALA A 716 -27.44 -10.68 0.53
CA ALA A 716 -28.80 -10.35 1.00
C ALA A 716 -29.07 -8.82 1.10
N GLY A 717 -28.23 -7.96 0.50
CA GLY A 717 -28.43 -6.51 0.46
C GLY A 717 -27.90 -5.77 1.68
N GLY A 718 -27.02 -6.41 2.46
CA GLY A 718 -26.20 -5.74 3.47
C GLY A 718 -25.21 -4.78 2.79
N LYS A 719 -25.21 -3.51 3.22
CA LYS A 719 -24.22 -2.54 2.75
C LYS A 719 -22.81 -3.08 2.97
N GLU A 720 -21.92 -2.90 2.00
CA GLU A 720 -20.56 -3.43 1.98
C GLU A 720 -19.79 -3.10 3.26
N ASP A 721 -19.41 -4.14 4.01
CA ASP A 721 -18.54 -4.06 5.18
C ASP A 721 -17.18 -4.68 4.85
N TYR A 722 -16.29 -3.91 4.22
CA TYR A 722 -14.86 -4.24 4.19
C TYR A 722 -14.21 -3.93 5.54
N PRO A 723 -13.09 -4.57 5.93
CA PRO A 723 -12.44 -4.31 7.24
C PRO A 723 -12.15 -2.84 7.52
N HIS A 724 -12.02 -2.01 6.49
CA HIS A 724 -11.94 -0.55 6.60
C HIS A 724 -13.32 0.12 6.78
N ALA A 725 -14.41 -0.50 6.30
CA ALA A 725 -15.79 -0.04 6.45
C ALA A 725 -16.50 -0.63 7.69
N LEU A 726 -15.98 -1.72 8.28
CA LEU A 726 -16.61 -2.43 9.40
C LEU A 726 -16.81 -1.58 10.67
N ARG A 727 -16.08 -0.47 10.84
CA ARG A 727 -16.27 0.46 11.96
C ARG A 727 -17.28 1.58 11.67
N TYR A 728 -17.53 1.88 10.41
CA TYR A 728 -18.48 2.96 10.06
C TYR A 728 -19.92 2.60 10.43
N GLN A 729 -20.33 1.34 10.25
CA GLN A 729 -21.67 0.87 10.68
C GLN A 729 -21.76 0.69 12.20
N GLY A 730 -20.67 0.32 12.88
CA GLY A 730 -20.62 0.28 14.34
C GLY A 730 -20.89 1.64 14.97
N SER A 731 -20.35 2.72 14.38
CA SER A 731 -20.60 4.08 14.84
C SER A 731 -22.01 4.59 14.52
N LEU A 732 -22.63 4.13 13.43
CA LEU A 732 -24.04 4.44 13.12
C LEU A 732 -25.01 3.71 14.07
N LYS A 733 -24.75 2.45 14.40
CA LYS A 733 -25.53 1.71 15.40
C LYS A 733 -25.38 2.26 16.82
N LEU A 734 -24.19 2.75 17.17
CA LEU A 734 -23.98 3.46 18.44
C LEU A 734 -24.76 4.78 18.48
N ARG A 735 -24.90 5.50 17.35
CA ARG A 735 -25.70 6.72 17.24
C ARG A 735 -27.21 6.45 17.36
N GLU A 736 -27.71 5.30 16.86
CA GLU A 736 -29.11 4.90 17.02
C GLU A 736 -29.44 4.47 18.45
N ASN A 737 -28.48 3.83 19.15
CA ASN A 737 -28.67 3.44 20.56
C ASN A 737 -28.48 4.58 21.56
N GLN A 738 -27.86 5.70 21.18
CA GLN A 738 -27.78 6.91 22.01
C GLN A 738 -28.97 7.86 21.81
N LYS A 739 -29.85 7.60 20.83
CA LYS A 739 -31.09 8.34 20.62
C LYS A 739 -32.33 7.62 21.19
N ARG A 740 -32.13 6.48 21.83
CA ARG A 740 -33.11 5.78 22.70
C ARG A 740 -32.63 5.85 24.14
#